data_e256a409165a707eee49c9de228c0cee
#
_entry.id   e256a409165a707eee49c9de228c0cee
#
_cell.length_a   1.000
_cell.length_b   1.000
_cell.length_c   1.000
_cell.angle_alpha   90.00
_cell.angle_beta   90.00
_cell.angle_gamma   90.00
#
_symmetry.space_group_name_H-M   'P 1'
#
loop_
_entity.id
_entity.type
_entity.pdbx_description
1 polymer ?
#
loop_
_entity_poly.entity_id
_entity_poly.type
_entity_poly.pdbx_seq_one_letter_code
_entity_poly.pdbx_strand_id
1 'polypeptide(L)'
;MLHRSHQLFLFLLLFLSLNPTLSLNQDGLFLLQAKLQLSDPTNALSDWNHRDATPCNWTAVTCDAATGAVASLNFDNLQLSGPLPEAALCRLPSLASLSMANNSLGGTLPDAAFSACAALRKLDLSENAIIGPIPSALAFLPALETLDLSSNNFSGEIPASFGQFRQLRSLFLVSNLLNGTIPSFLGNVSTLQKLHLAYNVYFDAGHIPPSLGNLTNLEELWLAGCNLVGPIPPSLGNLTKLTNLDLSINNLVGNIPEQLVSGLRSIVQIELYENALSGALPRAAFANLANLERFDASTNELTGTIPDELCGLKKLGSLNLYANKLEGTLPESIVNSDNLYELKLFNNSLSGSLPSGLGGNSKLKSFDVSFNRFSGEIPAGLCGGGALEELILIYNTFSGRIPESLGECKSLRRVRLRNNNLSGVVPGGLWGLPHLNLLELVENSLSGSIANGISGARSLSILLISGNNFSGSIPEGIGELVNLGVFVANNNNLTGRIPTSVVGLSQLDRLVLSDNQLFGEIPASVGGWKTLNELDLANNRLDGSIPKELLDLPVLKYLDLSNNRLSGLIPIELQNMKLNLLNLSNNQFSGEIPPLYANEYYRNSFLGNPGLCSSLSGLCPSLNENEGKGRKYVWIFRFIFVLAGIVLIVGVSWFYFKFRNFKKMKKGFQISKWRSFHKLGFSEFEVVKLLSEDNVIGSGASGKVYKVALSNGEVVAVKKLFGAPNMGNGSVDSEKDGFEVEVETLGKIRHKNIVRLWCCCNSKDSKLLVYEYMPNGSLADLLHSSKKGLLDWPTRYKIAIDAAEGLSYLHHDCVPPIVHRDVKSSNILLDDEFGAKVADFGVAKIVNGANQGAQSMSVIAGSYGYIAPGTKLKP
;
A
#
# COMPACT_ATOMS: atom_id res chain seq x y z
N MET A 1 74.70 -12.70 -66.71
CA MET A 1 73.40 -12.13 -66.19
C MET A 1 72.53 -13.16 -65.50
N LEU A 2 72.81 -14.43 -65.47
CA LEU A 2 71.91 -15.47 -64.84
C LEU A 2 72.23 -15.73 -63.37
N HIS A 3 73.35 -15.21 -62.84
CA HIS A 3 73.64 -15.45 -61.38
C HIS A 3 73.06 -14.43 -60.41
N ARG A 4 72.68 -13.25 -60.95
CA ARG A 4 71.94 -12.22 -60.08
C ARG A 4 70.49 -12.44 -59.91
N SER A 5 69.79 -13.16 -60.86
CA SER A 5 68.39 -13.44 -60.74
C SER A 5 68.07 -14.53 -59.69
N HIS A 6 69.01 -15.52 -59.46
CA HIS A 6 68.81 -16.55 -58.45
C HIS A 6 68.96 -16.05 -57.02
N GLN A 7 69.89 -15.07 -56.81
CA GLN A 7 70.05 -14.49 -55.44
C GLN A 7 68.86 -13.55 -55.07
N LEU A 8 68.30 -12.87 -56.05
CA LEU A 8 67.07 -12.03 -55.80
C LEU A 8 65.85 -12.89 -55.55
N PHE A 9 65.74 -14.03 -56.17
CA PHE A 9 64.65 -15.00 -55.96
C PHE A 9 64.78 -15.73 -54.60
N LEU A 10 65.99 -16.07 -54.19
CA LEU A 10 66.28 -16.65 -52.89
C LEU A 10 66.02 -15.61 -51.77
N PHE A 11 66.35 -14.33 -52.02
CA PHE A 11 66.10 -13.23 -51.07
C PHE A 11 64.61 -12.92 -50.95
N LEU A 12 63.89 -12.99 -52.07
CA LEU A 12 62.42 -12.84 -52.07
C LEU A 12 61.70 -14.03 -51.36
N LEU A 13 62.19 -15.24 -51.57
CA LEU A 13 61.69 -16.43 -50.86
C LEU A 13 62.03 -16.44 -49.37
N LEU A 14 63.20 -15.87 -48.97
CA LEU A 14 63.55 -15.70 -47.57
C LEU A 14 62.80 -14.56 -46.88
N PHE A 15 62.41 -13.50 -47.64
CA PHE A 15 61.55 -12.46 -47.10
C PHE A 15 60.04 -12.86 -47.03
N LEU A 16 59.64 -13.84 -47.84
CA LEU A 16 58.27 -14.43 -47.76
C LEU A 16 58.19 -15.52 -46.70
N SER A 17 59.31 -15.96 -46.11
CA SER A 17 59.34 -16.98 -45.07
C SER A 17 59.62 -16.46 -43.66
N LEU A 18 59.70 -15.16 -43.44
CA LEU A 18 60.07 -14.53 -42.16
C LEU A 18 59.06 -13.51 -41.61
N ASN A 19 57.77 -13.68 -41.93
CA ASN A 19 56.72 -13.14 -41.09
C ASN A 19 55.63 -14.22 -41.00
N PRO A 20 55.59 -15.05 -39.95
CA PRO A 20 54.36 -15.66 -39.57
C PRO A 20 53.52 -14.46 -39.10
N THR A 21 52.71 -13.89 -40.00
CA THR A 21 51.56 -13.11 -39.55
C THR A 21 50.87 -14.01 -38.61
N LEU A 22 50.98 -13.75 -37.28
CA LEU A 22 50.14 -14.34 -36.25
C LEU A 22 48.70 -14.05 -36.67
N SER A 23 48.12 -14.94 -37.48
CA SER A 23 46.72 -14.85 -37.85
C SER A 23 45.96 -15.32 -36.64
N LEU A 24 45.00 -14.51 -36.18
CA LEU A 24 44.06 -14.88 -35.16
C LEU A 24 43.54 -16.31 -35.42
N ASN A 25 43.47 -17.13 -34.38
CA ASN A 25 42.92 -18.48 -34.49
C ASN A 25 41.42 -18.46 -34.89
N GLN A 26 40.91 -19.61 -35.26
CA GLN A 26 39.55 -19.75 -35.77
C GLN A 26 38.50 -19.32 -34.73
N ASP A 27 38.72 -19.58 -33.43
CA ASP A 27 37.82 -19.15 -32.34
C ASP A 27 37.74 -17.63 -32.26
N GLY A 28 38.86 -16.92 -32.35
CA GLY A 28 38.89 -15.48 -32.36
C GLY A 28 38.14 -14.86 -33.55
N LEU A 29 38.24 -15.50 -34.75
CA LEU A 29 37.48 -15.05 -35.93
C LEU A 29 35.97 -15.18 -35.72
N PHE A 30 35.49 -16.27 -35.11
CA PHE A 30 34.06 -16.41 -34.76
C PHE A 30 33.60 -15.38 -33.73
N LEU A 31 34.44 -15.08 -32.74
CA LEU A 31 34.12 -14.04 -31.73
C LEU A 31 34.07 -12.65 -32.35
N LEU A 32 35.00 -12.28 -33.25
CA LEU A 32 34.90 -11.01 -33.98
C LEU A 32 33.64 -10.93 -34.85
N GLN A 33 33.25 -12.04 -35.49
CA GLN A 33 31.98 -12.10 -36.23
C GLN A 33 30.75 -11.90 -35.31
N ALA A 34 30.78 -12.47 -34.11
CA ALA A 34 29.74 -12.24 -33.09
C ALA A 34 29.71 -10.77 -32.64
N LYS A 35 30.87 -10.16 -32.38
CA LYS A 35 30.98 -8.75 -31.99
C LYS A 35 30.35 -7.81 -33.00
N LEU A 36 30.43 -8.08 -34.29
CA LEU A 36 29.82 -7.25 -35.35
C LEU A 36 28.30 -7.21 -35.32
N GLN A 37 27.64 -8.19 -34.68
CA GLN A 37 26.18 -8.26 -34.52
C GLN A 37 25.68 -7.58 -33.26
N LEU A 38 26.58 -7.33 -32.28
CA LEU A 38 26.28 -6.70 -31.01
C LEU A 38 26.55 -5.19 -31.09
N SER A 39 25.75 -4.42 -30.42
CA SER A 39 26.03 -3.03 -30.10
C SER A 39 26.71 -2.96 -28.73
N ASP A 40 27.87 -2.35 -28.66
CA ASP A 40 28.70 -2.19 -27.47
C ASP A 40 28.91 -0.70 -27.14
N PRO A 41 27.92 -0.03 -26.53
CA PRO A 41 27.99 1.41 -26.29
C PRO A 41 29.04 1.81 -25.26
N THR A 42 29.48 0.89 -24.43
CA THR A 42 30.50 1.11 -23.38
C THR A 42 31.90 0.78 -23.84
N ASN A 43 32.06 0.25 -25.04
CA ASN A 43 33.31 -0.29 -25.55
C ASN A 43 33.93 -1.38 -24.63
N ALA A 44 33.07 -2.19 -24.00
CA ALA A 44 33.50 -3.26 -23.10
C ALA A 44 34.36 -4.31 -23.79
N LEU A 45 34.13 -4.52 -25.12
CA LEU A 45 34.86 -5.47 -25.96
C LEU A 45 35.99 -4.79 -26.79
N SER A 46 36.48 -3.63 -26.35
CA SER A 46 37.48 -2.85 -27.09
C SER A 46 38.83 -3.58 -27.25
N ASP A 47 39.18 -4.50 -26.37
CA ASP A 47 40.39 -5.33 -26.40
C ASP A 47 40.33 -6.48 -27.39
N TRP A 48 39.16 -6.75 -28.00
CA TRP A 48 39.02 -7.80 -29.02
C TRP A 48 39.68 -7.35 -30.34
N ASN A 49 40.88 -7.85 -30.62
CA ASN A 49 41.74 -7.38 -31.69
C ASN A 49 42.12 -8.50 -32.65
N HIS A 50 41.89 -8.30 -33.94
CA HIS A 50 42.24 -9.24 -35.02
C HIS A 50 43.72 -9.52 -35.17
N ARG A 51 44.60 -8.75 -34.51
CA ARG A 51 46.07 -8.92 -34.56
C ARG A 51 46.58 -9.90 -33.50
N ASP A 52 45.74 -10.27 -32.53
CA ASP A 52 46.12 -11.23 -31.50
C ASP A 52 46.16 -12.64 -32.11
N ALA A 53 47.05 -13.51 -31.58
CA ALA A 53 47.11 -14.91 -32.03
C ALA A 53 45.94 -15.77 -31.55
N THR A 54 45.36 -15.38 -30.41
CA THR A 54 44.31 -16.12 -29.70
C THR A 54 43.43 -15.14 -28.90
N PRO A 55 42.12 -15.43 -28.73
CA PRO A 55 41.21 -14.61 -27.96
C PRO A 55 41.25 -14.86 -26.44
N CYS A 56 42.16 -15.71 -25.94
CA CYS A 56 42.12 -16.20 -24.56
C CYS A 56 42.40 -15.14 -23.49
N ASN A 57 42.91 -13.99 -23.88
CA ASN A 57 43.11 -12.82 -22.99
C ASN A 57 42.05 -11.72 -23.19
N TRP A 58 41.08 -11.93 -24.05
CA TRP A 58 40.04 -10.95 -24.32
C TRP A 58 39.02 -10.89 -23.18
N THR A 59 38.48 -9.73 -22.95
CA THR A 59 37.37 -9.56 -22.01
C THR A 59 36.26 -10.55 -22.30
N ALA A 60 35.68 -11.13 -21.28
CA ALA A 60 34.61 -12.12 -21.32
C ALA A 60 35.00 -13.50 -21.86
N VAL A 61 36.24 -13.74 -22.29
CA VAL A 61 36.68 -15.00 -22.87
C VAL A 61 37.52 -15.83 -21.89
N THR A 62 37.18 -17.10 -21.77
CA THR A 62 37.98 -18.09 -20.98
C THR A 62 38.26 -19.31 -21.85
N CYS A 63 39.54 -19.63 -22.02
CA CYS A 63 39.97 -20.79 -22.78
C CYS A 63 40.25 -22.00 -21.86
N ASP A 64 40.11 -23.19 -22.42
CA ASP A 64 40.61 -24.43 -21.82
C ASP A 64 42.13 -24.41 -21.77
N ALA A 65 42.72 -24.66 -20.61
CA ALA A 65 44.17 -24.55 -20.39
C ALA A 65 45.00 -25.59 -21.16
N ALA A 66 44.42 -26.74 -21.53
CA ALA A 66 45.12 -27.82 -22.23
C ALA A 66 45.08 -27.63 -23.75
N THR A 67 43.98 -27.17 -24.29
CA THR A 67 43.73 -27.09 -25.73
C THR A 67 43.86 -25.65 -26.30
N GLY A 68 43.76 -24.64 -25.45
CA GLY A 68 43.71 -23.24 -25.88
C GLY A 68 42.44 -22.85 -26.63
N ALA A 69 41.41 -23.70 -26.66
CA ALA A 69 40.12 -23.43 -27.28
C ALA A 69 39.22 -22.65 -26.34
N VAL A 70 38.33 -21.83 -26.86
CA VAL A 70 37.36 -21.06 -26.10
C VAL A 70 36.34 -22.01 -25.44
N ALA A 71 36.36 -22.08 -24.10
CA ALA A 71 35.48 -22.94 -23.31
C ALA A 71 34.33 -22.20 -22.65
N SER A 72 34.50 -20.91 -22.29
CA SER A 72 33.48 -20.12 -21.62
C SER A 72 33.49 -18.69 -22.11
N LEU A 73 32.30 -18.15 -22.25
CA LEU A 73 32.04 -16.76 -22.53
C LEU A 73 31.15 -16.16 -21.45
N ASN A 74 31.59 -15.06 -20.81
CA ASN A 74 30.82 -14.37 -19.79
C ASN A 74 30.71 -12.88 -20.14
N PHE A 75 29.59 -12.49 -20.71
CA PHE A 75 29.24 -11.11 -21.06
C PHE A 75 28.32 -10.43 -20.07
N ASP A 76 28.18 -10.93 -18.85
CA ASP A 76 27.24 -10.42 -17.86
C ASP A 76 27.51 -8.94 -17.53
N ASN A 77 26.45 -8.13 -17.49
CA ASN A 77 26.51 -6.71 -17.10
C ASN A 77 27.37 -5.81 -18.02
N LEU A 78 27.56 -6.15 -19.29
CA LEU A 78 28.36 -5.35 -20.22
C LEU A 78 27.57 -4.27 -21.00
N GLN A 79 26.26 -4.12 -20.72
CA GLN A 79 25.36 -3.22 -21.42
C GLN A 79 25.30 -3.44 -22.93
N LEU A 80 25.53 -4.67 -23.38
CA LEU A 80 25.42 -5.06 -24.78
C LEU A 80 23.96 -5.04 -25.24
N SER A 81 23.75 -4.68 -26.49
CA SER A 81 22.41 -4.67 -27.08
C SER A 81 22.43 -5.20 -28.52
N GLY A 82 21.25 -5.41 -29.09
CA GLY A 82 21.08 -6.00 -30.41
C GLY A 82 20.61 -7.44 -30.38
N PRO A 83 20.57 -8.13 -31.54
CA PRO A 83 20.20 -9.54 -31.62
C PRO A 83 21.30 -10.43 -31.04
N LEU A 84 20.91 -11.60 -30.50
CA LEU A 84 21.86 -12.60 -30.02
C LEU A 84 22.62 -13.22 -31.21
N PRO A 85 23.99 -13.23 -31.19
CA PRO A 85 24.80 -13.77 -32.27
C PRO A 85 25.05 -15.29 -32.18
N GLU A 86 24.01 -16.07 -31.90
CA GLU A 86 24.08 -17.51 -31.62
C GLU A 86 24.76 -18.31 -32.72
N ALA A 87 24.49 -17.97 -33.99
CA ALA A 87 25.04 -18.66 -35.15
C ALA A 87 26.58 -18.54 -35.26
N ALA A 88 27.16 -17.44 -34.78
CA ALA A 88 28.62 -17.25 -34.75
C ALA A 88 29.22 -17.95 -33.52
N LEU A 89 28.57 -17.81 -32.32
CA LEU A 89 29.04 -18.38 -31.06
C LEU A 89 29.01 -19.92 -31.07
N CYS A 90 28.00 -20.53 -31.69
CA CYS A 90 27.88 -21.98 -31.79
C CYS A 90 28.90 -22.63 -32.78
N ARG A 91 29.72 -21.86 -33.50
CA ARG A 91 30.87 -22.36 -34.23
C ARG A 91 32.08 -22.68 -33.37
N LEU A 92 32.08 -22.21 -32.10
CA LEU A 92 33.11 -22.52 -31.12
C LEU A 92 32.94 -23.99 -30.64
N PRO A 93 33.82 -24.92 -31.04
CA PRO A 93 33.57 -26.34 -30.83
C PRO A 93 33.64 -26.78 -29.36
N SER A 94 34.36 -26.02 -28.52
CA SER A 94 34.58 -26.33 -27.11
C SER A 94 33.74 -25.46 -26.18
N LEU A 95 32.83 -24.62 -26.68
CA LEU A 95 32.03 -23.70 -25.87
C LEU A 95 31.08 -24.48 -24.94
N ALA A 96 31.47 -24.57 -23.68
CA ALA A 96 30.71 -25.26 -22.63
C ALA A 96 29.82 -24.30 -21.81
N SER A 97 30.16 -23.02 -21.71
CA SER A 97 29.40 -22.05 -20.93
C SER A 97 29.24 -20.74 -21.71
N LEU A 98 28.02 -20.28 -21.85
CA LEU A 98 27.67 -18.99 -22.41
C LEU A 98 26.75 -18.25 -21.44
N SER A 99 27.19 -17.10 -20.95
CA SER A 99 26.43 -16.19 -20.09
C SER A 99 26.41 -14.80 -20.71
N MET A 100 25.20 -14.25 -20.87
CA MET A 100 24.96 -12.89 -21.38
C MET A 100 23.90 -12.18 -20.51
N ALA A 101 23.90 -12.48 -19.22
CA ALA A 101 22.92 -11.99 -18.28
C ALA A 101 23.01 -10.47 -18.05
N ASN A 102 21.89 -9.85 -17.72
CA ASN A 102 21.78 -8.43 -17.43
C ASN A 102 22.40 -7.52 -18.51
N ASN A 103 21.80 -7.61 -19.69
CA ASN A 103 22.13 -6.80 -20.86
C ASN A 103 20.84 -6.25 -21.51
N SER A 104 20.94 -5.69 -22.70
CA SER A 104 19.80 -5.16 -23.45
C SER A 104 19.61 -5.92 -24.79
N LEU A 105 19.89 -7.22 -24.78
CA LEU A 105 19.71 -8.07 -25.97
C LEU A 105 18.22 -8.21 -26.27
N GLY A 106 17.87 -8.15 -27.56
CA GLY A 106 16.47 -8.20 -27.99
C GLY A 106 16.27 -9.03 -29.26
N GLY A 107 15.03 -8.98 -29.76
CA GLY A 107 14.64 -9.77 -30.94
C GLY A 107 14.17 -11.16 -30.55
N THR A 108 13.88 -11.98 -31.58
CA THR A 108 13.43 -13.37 -31.42
C THR A 108 14.57 -14.34 -31.64
N LEU A 109 14.56 -15.46 -30.91
CA LEU A 109 15.45 -16.59 -31.18
C LEU A 109 14.82 -17.50 -32.26
N PRO A 110 15.57 -17.92 -33.31
CA PRO A 110 15.08 -18.93 -34.24
C PRO A 110 14.85 -20.28 -33.53
N ASP A 111 13.91 -21.09 -34.03
CA ASP A 111 13.65 -22.40 -33.39
C ASP A 111 14.89 -23.31 -33.38
N ALA A 112 15.77 -23.22 -34.38
CA ALA A 112 17.03 -23.92 -34.44
C ALA A 112 18.19 -23.22 -33.67
N ALA A 113 17.92 -22.14 -32.91
CA ALA A 113 18.95 -21.47 -32.17
C ALA A 113 19.71 -22.44 -31.24
N PHE A 114 21.03 -22.28 -31.19
CA PHE A 114 21.93 -23.12 -30.41
C PHE A 114 22.05 -24.58 -30.88
N SER A 115 21.32 -25.07 -31.87
CA SER A 115 21.35 -26.48 -32.29
C SER A 115 22.76 -27.00 -32.63
N ALA A 116 23.67 -26.13 -33.06
CA ALA A 116 25.08 -26.45 -33.38
C ALA A 116 26.00 -26.41 -32.12
N CYS A 117 25.55 -25.92 -30.97
CA CYS A 117 26.36 -25.80 -29.76
C CYS A 117 26.47 -27.14 -28.97
N ALA A 118 27.01 -28.19 -29.56
CA ALA A 118 26.96 -29.55 -28.99
C ALA A 118 27.65 -29.68 -27.62
N ALA A 119 28.67 -28.85 -27.33
CA ALA A 119 29.42 -28.89 -26.08
C ALA A 119 28.76 -28.05 -24.95
N LEU A 120 27.71 -27.30 -25.23
CA LEU A 120 27.14 -26.32 -24.31
C LEU A 120 26.49 -27.03 -23.10
N ARG A 121 26.97 -26.68 -21.91
CA ARG A 121 26.46 -27.18 -20.62
C ARG A 121 25.67 -26.12 -19.87
N LYS A 122 26.08 -24.83 -19.94
CA LYS A 122 25.39 -23.68 -19.35
C LYS A 122 25.04 -22.66 -20.42
N LEU A 123 23.75 -22.30 -20.46
CA LEU A 123 23.23 -21.17 -21.22
C LEU A 123 22.47 -20.25 -20.27
N ASP A 124 22.93 -19.01 -20.19
CA ASP A 124 22.34 -17.99 -19.34
C ASP A 124 22.10 -16.72 -20.18
N LEU A 125 20.84 -16.43 -20.45
CA LEU A 125 20.37 -15.25 -21.18
C LEU A 125 19.46 -14.39 -20.31
N SER A 126 19.50 -14.55 -18.99
CA SER A 126 18.59 -13.87 -18.05
C SER A 126 18.74 -12.36 -18.09
N GLU A 127 17.71 -11.66 -17.63
CA GLU A 127 17.67 -10.20 -17.53
C GLU A 127 18.01 -9.49 -18.86
N ASN A 128 17.23 -9.78 -19.89
CA ASN A 128 17.36 -9.20 -21.24
C ASN A 128 15.96 -8.78 -21.79
N ALA A 129 15.89 -8.38 -23.05
CA ALA A 129 14.66 -7.98 -23.73
C ALA A 129 14.26 -8.94 -24.87
N ILE A 130 14.63 -10.23 -24.76
CA ILE A 130 14.36 -11.24 -25.79
C ILE A 130 12.87 -11.55 -25.81
N ILE A 131 12.28 -11.63 -27.01
CA ILE A 131 10.84 -11.82 -27.25
C ILE A 131 10.56 -13.09 -28.05
N GLY A 132 9.29 -13.48 -28.14
CA GLY A 132 8.82 -14.60 -28.96
C GLY A 132 8.88 -15.94 -28.22
N PRO A 133 8.67 -17.06 -28.91
CA PRO A 133 8.63 -18.39 -28.28
C PRO A 133 10.01 -18.87 -27.87
N ILE A 134 10.05 -19.73 -26.86
CA ILE A 134 11.27 -20.43 -26.47
C ILE A 134 11.62 -21.47 -27.55
N PRO A 135 12.90 -21.51 -28.04
CA PRO A 135 13.29 -22.46 -29.06
C PRO A 135 13.19 -23.92 -28.63
N SER A 136 12.46 -24.73 -29.40
CA SER A 136 12.28 -26.15 -29.10
C SER A 136 13.58 -26.96 -29.19
N ALA A 137 14.51 -26.54 -30.03
CA ALA A 137 15.79 -27.18 -30.25
C ALA A 137 16.72 -27.21 -29.05
N LEU A 138 16.54 -26.32 -28.08
CA LEU A 138 17.32 -26.31 -26.82
C LEU A 138 17.26 -27.65 -26.08
N ALA A 139 16.16 -28.38 -26.19
CA ALA A 139 15.97 -29.67 -25.53
C ALA A 139 16.87 -30.79 -26.10
N PHE A 140 17.40 -30.61 -27.31
CA PHE A 140 18.20 -31.59 -28.02
C PHE A 140 19.73 -31.39 -27.81
N LEU A 141 20.11 -30.31 -27.07
CA LEU A 141 21.52 -30.12 -26.69
C LEU A 141 21.99 -31.24 -25.74
N PRO A 142 22.98 -32.05 -26.18
CA PRO A 142 23.27 -33.30 -25.48
C PRO A 142 23.92 -33.12 -24.11
N ALA A 143 24.58 -31.97 -23.89
CA ALA A 143 25.35 -31.70 -22.69
C ALA A 143 24.70 -30.65 -21.76
N LEU A 144 23.56 -30.06 -22.13
CA LEU A 144 22.99 -28.93 -21.41
C LEU A 144 22.54 -29.32 -20.00
N GLU A 145 23.14 -28.69 -19.00
CA GLU A 145 22.90 -28.90 -17.58
C GLU A 145 22.13 -27.73 -16.94
N THR A 146 22.36 -26.49 -17.41
CA THR A 146 21.72 -25.29 -16.90
C THR A 146 21.19 -24.44 -18.04
N LEU A 147 19.90 -24.10 -17.95
CA LEU A 147 19.23 -23.17 -18.87
C LEU A 147 18.56 -22.07 -18.04
N ASP A 148 19.03 -20.84 -18.21
CA ASP A 148 18.42 -19.66 -17.59
C ASP A 148 17.97 -18.67 -18.69
N LEU A 149 16.65 -18.48 -18.78
CA LEU A 149 15.99 -17.52 -19.65
C LEU A 149 15.14 -16.51 -18.85
N SER A 150 15.38 -16.42 -17.55
CA SER A 150 14.59 -15.60 -16.64
C SER A 150 14.62 -14.10 -16.99
N SER A 151 13.59 -13.37 -16.60
CA SER A 151 13.50 -11.90 -16.76
C SER A 151 13.71 -11.48 -18.21
N ASN A 152 12.91 -12.05 -19.08
CA ASN A 152 12.82 -11.72 -20.50
C ASN A 152 11.35 -11.52 -20.91
N ASN A 153 11.10 -11.38 -22.20
CA ASN A 153 9.76 -11.27 -22.78
C ASN A 153 9.39 -12.51 -23.63
N PHE A 154 9.89 -13.69 -23.27
CA PHE A 154 9.50 -14.92 -23.93
C PHE A 154 8.01 -15.17 -23.77
N SER A 155 7.35 -15.60 -24.83
CA SER A 155 5.90 -15.83 -24.92
C SER A 155 5.59 -17.19 -25.53
N GLY A 156 4.32 -17.58 -25.54
CA GLY A 156 3.95 -18.94 -25.99
C GLY A 156 4.09 -19.96 -24.87
N GLU A 157 3.84 -21.21 -25.19
CA GLU A 157 3.91 -22.33 -24.24
C GLU A 157 5.35 -22.82 -24.03
N ILE A 158 5.60 -23.49 -22.91
CA ILE A 158 6.86 -24.25 -22.73
C ILE A 158 6.92 -25.37 -23.76
N PRO A 159 7.99 -25.47 -24.57
CA PRO A 159 8.06 -26.43 -25.67
C PRO A 159 7.93 -27.90 -25.20
N ALA A 160 7.12 -28.69 -25.89
CA ALA A 160 6.91 -30.10 -25.55
C ALA A 160 8.21 -30.94 -25.57
N SER A 161 9.20 -30.53 -26.39
CA SER A 161 10.53 -31.13 -26.41
C SER A 161 11.26 -31.03 -25.07
N PHE A 162 10.92 -30.10 -24.18
CA PHE A 162 11.60 -29.94 -22.89
C PHE A 162 11.45 -31.16 -21.97
N GLY A 163 10.42 -32.00 -22.18
CA GLY A 163 10.32 -33.31 -21.53
C GLY A 163 11.40 -34.31 -21.96
N GLN A 164 12.26 -34.02 -22.96
CA GLN A 164 13.30 -34.90 -23.53
C GLN A 164 14.72 -34.50 -23.09
N PHE A 165 14.89 -33.46 -22.26
CA PHE A 165 16.19 -33.13 -21.69
C PHE A 165 16.85 -34.35 -21.00
N ARG A 166 18.12 -34.62 -21.29
CA ARG A 166 18.83 -35.80 -20.77
C ARG A 166 19.76 -35.49 -19.60
N GLN A 167 20.30 -34.27 -19.54
CA GLN A 167 21.30 -33.84 -18.58
C GLN A 167 20.88 -32.61 -17.76
N LEU A 168 19.75 -32.00 -18.08
CA LEU A 168 19.34 -30.74 -17.48
C LEU A 168 19.11 -30.88 -15.97
N ARG A 169 19.81 -30.07 -15.19
CA ARG A 169 19.72 -29.97 -13.73
C ARG A 169 18.97 -28.73 -13.26
N SER A 170 19.12 -27.65 -14.01
CA SER A 170 18.51 -26.36 -13.62
C SER A 170 17.77 -25.73 -14.78
N LEU A 171 16.48 -25.47 -14.59
CA LEU A 171 15.61 -24.77 -15.55
C LEU A 171 15.03 -23.53 -14.89
N PHE A 172 15.41 -22.35 -15.37
CA PHE A 172 14.96 -21.06 -14.90
C PHE A 172 14.25 -20.30 -16.03
N LEU A 173 12.94 -20.06 -15.85
CA LEU A 173 12.08 -19.33 -16.78
C LEU A 173 11.30 -18.22 -16.06
N VAL A 174 11.81 -17.75 -14.93
CA VAL A 174 11.14 -16.78 -14.03
C VAL A 174 10.87 -15.45 -14.77
N SER A 175 9.74 -14.79 -14.47
CA SER A 175 9.41 -13.45 -14.97
C SER A 175 9.49 -13.36 -16.51
N ASN A 176 8.66 -14.14 -17.17
CA ASN A 176 8.44 -14.09 -18.63
C ASN A 176 6.96 -13.88 -18.95
N LEU A 177 6.60 -13.92 -20.23
CA LEU A 177 5.23 -13.76 -20.71
C LEU A 177 4.67 -15.11 -21.22
N LEU A 178 5.09 -16.22 -20.62
CA LEU A 178 4.67 -17.56 -21.02
C LEU A 178 3.18 -17.75 -20.77
N ASN A 179 2.51 -18.44 -21.69
CA ASN A 179 1.09 -18.82 -21.60
C ASN A 179 0.91 -20.35 -21.60
N GLY A 180 -0.34 -20.83 -21.72
CA GLY A 180 -0.67 -22.23 -21.49
C GLY A 180 -0.58 -22.57 -20.00
N THR A 181 -0.44 -23.84 -19.68
CA THR A 181 -0.33 -24.34 -18.28
C THR A 181 1.03 -24.96 -18.04
N ILE A 182 1.42 -25.11 -16.76
CA ILE A 182 2.64 -25.87 -16.42
C ILE A 182 2.49 -27.29 -16.93
N PRO A 183 3.36 -27.75 -17.85
CA PRO A 183 3.12 -28.99 -18.55
C PRO A 183 3.60 -30.21 -17.76
N SER A 184 2.81 -31.29 -17.82
CA SER A 184 3.09 -32.54 -17.10
C SER A 184 4.35 -33.27 -17.57
N PHE A 185 4.79 -33.04 -18.81
CA PHE A 185 6.02 -33.65 -19.36
C PHE A 185 7.31 -33.17 -18.67
N LEU A 186 7.30 -32.04 -17.97
CA LEU A 186 8.45 -31.61 -17.15
C LEU A 186 8.80 -32.65 -16.07
N GLY A 187 7.80 -33.38 -15.55
CA GLY A 187 8.01 -34.49 -14.62
C GLY A 187 8.80 -35.68 -15.19
N ASN A 188 9.11 -35.71 -16.49
CA ASN A 188 9.94 -36.75 -17.13
C ASN A 188 11.43 -36.44 -17.04
N VAL A 189 11.81 -35.17 -16.71
CA VAL A 189 13.21 -34.74 -16.66
C VAL A 189 13.82 -35.08 -15.30
N SER A 190 14.06 -36.35 -15.05
CA SER A 190 14.47 -36.89 -13.74
C SER A 190 15.81 -36.36 -13.21
N THR A 191 16.60 -35.70 -14.04
CA THR A 191 17.87 -35.06 -13.68
C THR A 191 17.69 -33.69 -12.99
N LEU A 192 16.50 -33.08 -13.06
CA LEU A 192 16.26 -31.74 -12.52
C LEU A 192 16.51 -31.69 -11.01
N GLN A 193 17.27 -30.68 -10.63
CA GLN A 193 17.54 -30.26 -9.26
C GLN A 193 16.85 -28.94 -8.93
N LYS A 194 16.72 -28.03 -9.92
CA LYS A 194 16.06 -26.74 -9.76
C LYS A 194 15.06 -26.50 -10.87
N LEU A 195 13.83 -26.16 -10.50
CA LEU A 195 12.76 -25.80 -11.41
C LEU A 195 12.10 -24.51 -10.94
N HIS A 196 12.43 -23.41 -11.62
CA HIS A 196 11.91 -22.08 -11.31
C HIS A 196 11.09 -21.53 -12.49
N LEU A 197 9.78 -21.46 -12.32
CA LEU A 197 8.83 -20.95 -13.32
C LEU A 197 8.08 -19.70 -12.84
N ALA A 198 8.42 -19.16 -11.68
CA ALA A 198 7.70 -18.13 -10.98
C ALA A 198 7.46 -16.87 -11.82
N TYR A 199 6.36 -16.14 -11.49
CA TYR A 199 6.00 -14.87 -12.10
C TYR A 199 5.79 -14.90 -13.63
N ASN A 200 5.32 -16.02 -14.17
CA ASN A 200 4.75 -16.08 -15.51
C ASN A 200 3.24 -15.85 -15.41
N VAL A 201 2.87 -14.59 -15.23
CA VAL A 201 1.49 -14.17 -14.90
C VAL A 201 0.48 -14.40 -16.03
N TYR A 202 0.96 -14.73 -17.23
CA TYR A 202 0.12 -15.06 -18.38
C TYR A 202 -0.14 -16.55 -18.55
N PHE A 203 0.36 -17.41 -17.65
CA PHE A 203 -0.09 -18.80 -17.63
C PHE A 203 -1.60 -18.87 -17.47
N ASP A 204 -2.23 -19.75 -18.21
CA ASP A 204 -3.64 -20.08 -18.02
C ASP A 204 -3.86 -20.73 -16.66
N ALA A 205 -5.08 -20.59 -16.12
CA ALA A 205 -5.45 -21.23 -14.87
C ALA A 205 -5.31 -22.76 -14.97
N GLY A 206 -4.30 -23.32 -14.34
CA GLY A 206 -3.94 -24.73 -14.41
C GLY A 206 -3.63 -25.35 -13.06
N HIS A 207 -3.72 -26.67 -12.97
CA HIS A 207 -3.31 -27.42 -11.77
C HIS A 207 -1.81 -27.63 -11.75
N ILE A 208 -1.24 -27.78 -10.54
CA ILE A 208 0.11 -28.31 -10.40
C ILE A 208 0.13 -29.74 -10.93
N PRO A 209 0.94 -30.09 -11.95
CA PRO A 209 0.99 -31.46 -12.47
C PRO A 209 1.49 -32.45 -11.41
N PRO A 210 0.72 -33.50 -11.08
CA PRO A 210 1.15 -34.52 -10.14
C PRO A 210 2.47 -35.22 -10.53
N SER A 211 2.79 -35.24 -11.83
CA SER A 211 4.05 -35.79 -12.36
C SER A 211 5.30 -35.06 -11.90
N LEU A 212 5.20 -33.79 -11.43
CA LEU A 212 6.34 -33.12 -10.82
C LEU A 212 6.87 -33.86 -9.59
N GLY A 213 6.02 -34.64 -8.90
CA GLY A 213 6.43 -35.54 -7.82
C GLY A 213 7.37 -36.69 -8.24
N ASN A 214 7.61 -36.90 -9.55
CA ASN A 214 8.59 -37.86 -10.07
C ASN A 214 10.03 -37.33 -10.07
N LEU A 215 10.21 -36.04 -9.86
CA LEU A 215 11.51 -35.34 -9.90
C LEU A 215 12.28 -35.58 -8.58
N THR A 216 12.60 -36.80 -8.24
CA THR A 216 13.19 -37.17 -6.93
C THR A 216 14.57 -36.58 -6.63
N ASN A 217 15.19 -35.95 -7.63
CA ASN A 217 16.43 -35.19 -7.47
C ASN A 217 16.22 -33.70 -7.21
N LEU A 218 14.94 -33.21 -7.24
CA LEU A 218 14.64 -31.81 -7.11
C LEU A 218 14.97 -31.29 -5.70
N GLU A 219 15.70 -30.17 -5.67
CA GLU A 219 16.15 -29.47 -4.47
C GLU A 219 15.39 -28.15 -4.30
N GLU A 220 15.01 -27.49 -5.42
CA GLU A 220 14.26 -26.23 -5.40
C GLU A 220 13.11 -26.28 -6.40
N LEU A 221 11.89 -25.97 -5.93
CA LEU A 221 10.68 -25.82 -6.75
C LEU A 221 10.08 -24.46 -6.48
N TRP A 222 10.11 -23.57 -7.48
CA TRP A 222 9.57 -22.20 -7.37
C TRP A 222 8.51 -21.95 -8.44
N LEU A 223 7.24 -21.95 -8.01
CA LEU A 223 6.05 -21.76 -8.85
C LEU A 223 5.17 -20.58 -8.38
N ALA A 224 5.77 -19.59 -7.70
CA ALA A 224 5.05 -18.42 -7.24
C ALA A 224 4.47 -17.61 -8.40
N GLY A 225 3.22 -17.11 -8.27
CA GLY A 225 2.63 -16.22 -9.28
C GLY A 225 2.44 -16.85 -10.66
N CYS A 226 2.11 -18.16 -10.71
CA CYS A 226 1.91 -18.93 -11.95
C CYS A 226 0.43 -19.18 -12.28
N ASN A 227 -0.52 -18.42 -11.69
CA ASN A 227 -1.97 -18.61 -11.87
C ASN A 227 -2.45 -20.05 -11.61
N LEU A 228 -1.82 -20.74 -10.66
CA LEU A 228 -2.15 -22.12 -10.31
C LEU A 228 -3.47 -22.17 -9.55
N VAL A 229 -4.30 -23.17 -9.89
CA VAL A 229 -5.61 -23.42 -9.25
C VAL A 229 -5.68 -24.86 -8.75
N GLY A 230 -6.74 -25.16 -7.95
CA GLY A 230 -6.99 -26.49 -7.45
C GLY A 230 -6.10 -26.89 -6.27
N PRO A 231 -6.11 -28.16 -5.84
CA PRO A 231 -5.37 -28.61 -4.68
C PRO A 231 -3.88 -28.85 -4.96
N ILE A 232 -3.06 -28.75 -3.91
CA ILE A 232 -1.66 -29.15 -3.96
C ILE A 232 -1.60 -30.68 -4.10
N PRO A 233 -0.90 -31.23 -5.10
CA PRO A 233 -0.79 -32.69 -5.28
C PRO A 233 0.01 -33.35 -4.14
N PRO A 234 -0.56 -34.41 -3.47
CA PRO A 234 0.18 -35.14 -2.44
C PRO A 234 1.51 -35.76 -2.94
N SER A 235 1.59 -36.04 -4.25
CA SER A 235 2.80 -36.61 -4.88
C SER A 235 4.04 -35.72 -4.76
N LEU A 236 3.89 -34.42 -4.54
CA LEU A 236 5.05 -33.55 -4.26
C LEU A 236 5.81 -33.97 -2.98
N GLY A 237 5.16 -34.71 -2.07
CA GLY A 237 5.83 -35.32 -0.91
C GLY A 237 6.89 -36.38 -1.26
N ASN A 238 6.94 -36.85 -2.51
CA ASN A 238 7.99 -37.74 -2.96
C ASN A 238 9.36 -37.07 -3.17
N LEU A 239 9.38 -35.74 -3.15
CA LEU A 239 10.56 -34.90 -3.39
C LEU A 239 11.44 -34.83 -2.13
N THR A 240 11.98 -35.93 -1.70
CA THR A 240 12.69 -36.05 -0.41
C THR A 240 13.97 -35.24 -0.28
N LYS A 241 14.54 -34.77 -1.42
CA LYS A 241 15.70 -33.87 -1.46
C LYS A 241 15.33 -32.39 -1.48
N LEU A 242 14.03 -32.06 -1.61
CA LEU A 242 13.59 -30.68 -1.72
C LEU A 242 13.96 -29.91 -0.46
N THR A 243 14.67 -28.81 -0.65
CA THR A 243 15.06 -27.85 0.39
C THR A 243 14.16 -26.63 0.39
N ASN A 244 13.72 -26.20 -0.78
CA ASN A 244 12.89 -25.00 -0.94
C ASN A 244 11.66 -25.31 -1.79
N LEU A 245 10.49 -25.07 -1.23
CA LEU A 245 9.20 -25.14 -1.90
C LEU A 245 8.50 -23.79 -1.84
N ASP A 246 8.28 -23.17 -2.98
CA ASP A 246 7.51 -21.93 -3.08
C ASP A 246 6.35 -22.09 -4.08
N LEU A 247 5.13 -22.07 -3.56
CA LEU A 247 3.85 -22.10 -4.27
C LEU A 247 3.02 -20.84 -3.99
N SER A 248 3.62 -19.79 -3.47
CA SER A 248 2.95 -18.56 -3.05
C SER A 248 2.29 -17.80 -4.22
N ILE A 249 1.44 -16.85 -3.89
CA ILE A 249 0.81 -15.93 -4.87
C ILE A 249 0.11 -16.71 -6.00
N ASN A 250 -0.75 -17.65 -5.63
CA ASN A 250 -1.53 -18.46 -6.56
C ASN A 250 -3.00 -18.52 -6.13
N ASN A 251 -3.79 -19.35 -6.78
CA ASN A 251 -5.20 -19.59 -6.46
C ASN A 251 -5.44 -21.04 -5.97
N LEU A 252 -4.45 -21.60 -5.27
CA LEU A 252 -4.54 -22.96 -4.75
C LEU A 252 -5.61 -23.07 -3.66
N VAL A 253 -6.34 -24.17 -3.64
CA VAL A 253 -7.45 -24.42 -2.73
C VAL A 253 -7.30 -25.75 -2.01
N GLY A 254 -8.17 -26.00 -1.02
CA GLY A 254 -8.15 -27.26 -0.25
C GLY A 254 -7.09 -27.28 0.83
N ASN A 255 -6.87 -28.43 1.42
CA ASN A 255 -5.96 -28.59 2.55
C ASN A 255 -4.50 -28.70 2.13
N ILE A 256 -3.60 -28.34 3.02
CA ILE A 256 -2.19 -28.69 2.90
C ILE A 256 -2.08 -30.21 3.11
N PRO A 257 -1.65 -31.00 2.09
CA PRO A 257 -1.68 -32.46 2.20
C PRO A 257 -0.70 -32.96 3.27
N GLU A 258 -1.15 -33.88 4.13
CA GLU A 258 -0.29 -34.51 5.14
C GLU A 258 0.90 -35.26 4.50
N GLN A 259 0.65 -35.94 3.37
CA GLN A 259 1.67 -36.64 2.60
C GLN A 259 2.76 -35.70 2.04
N LEU A 260 2.37 -34.49 1.66
CA LEU A 260 3.33 -33.46 1.25
C LEU A 260 4.30 -33.16 2.40
N VAL A 261 3.75 -32.72 3.52
CA VAL A 261 4.56 -32.29 4.67
C VAL A 261 5.41 -33.44 5.23
N SER A 262 4.85 -34.62 5.42
CA SER A 262 5.59 -35.77 5.97
C SER A 262 6.68 -36.30 5.05
N GLY A 263 6.58 -36.05 3.75
CA GLY A 263 7.54 -36.53 2.74
C GLY A 263 8.77 -35.65 2.56
N LEU A 264 8.67 -34.35 2.79
CA LEU A 264 9.71 -33.35 2.50
C LEU A 264 10.82 -33.31 3.59
N ARG A 265 11.55 -34.38 3.76
CA ARG A 265 12.50 -34.57 4.88
C ARG A 265 13.70 -33.63 4.89
N SER A 266 14.08 -33.09 3.73
CA SER A 266 15.22 -32.17 3.60
C SER A 266 14.81 -30.71 3.64
N ILE A 267 13.53 -30.44 3.73
CA ILE A 267 12.97 -29.08 3.55
C ILE A 267 13.51 -28.10 4.59
N VAL A 268 13.87 -26.91 4.10
CA VAL A 268 14.34 -25.77 4.89
C VAL A 268 13.31 -24.65 4.85
N GLN A 269 12.64 -24.48 3.70
CA GLN A 269 11.69 -23.39 3.50
C GLN A 269 10.44 -23.88 2.76
N ILE A 270 9.26 -23.50 3.28
CA ILE A 270 7.95 -23.71 2.65
C ILE A 270 7.24 -22.37 2.58
N GLU A 271 6.91 -21.92 1.36
CA GLU A 271 6.18 -20.69 1.08
C GLU A 271 4.85 -21.02 0.38
N LEU A 272 3.74 -20.81 1.08
CA LEU A 272 2.37 -21.06 0.60
C LEU A 272 1.48 -19.81 0.71
N TYR A 273 2.06 -18.65 1.01
CA TYR A 273 1.31 -17.43 1.27
C TYR A 273 0.55 -16.92 0.04
N GLU A 274 -0.47 -16.11 0.29
CA GLU A 274 -1.36 -15.57 -0.76
C GLU A 274 -1.93 -16.65 -1.66
N ASN A 275 -2.77 -17.53 -1.05
CA ASN A 275 -3.54 -18.58 -1.72
C ASN A 275 -4.96 -18.63 -1.11
N ALA A 276 -5.75 -19.66 -1.44
CA ALA A 276 -7.04 -19.96 -0.83
C ALA A 276 -7.03 -21.33 -0.14
N LEU A 277 -5.89 -21.72 0.43
CA LEU A 277 -5.74 -22.96 1.17
C LEU A 277 -6.60 -22.92 2.43
N SER A 278 -7.25 -24.02 2.75
CA SER A 278 -8.21 -24.14 3.83
C SER A 278 -7.97 -25.36 4.69
N GLY A 279 -8.81 -25.59 5.72
CA GLY A 279 -8.65 -26.70 6.65
C GLY A 279 -7.53 -26.47 7.67
N ALA A 280 -7.25 -27.49 8.47
CA ALA A 280 -6.28 -27.43 9.52
C ALA A 280 -4.85 -27.77 9.04
N LEU A 281 -3.86 -27.23 9.73
CA LEU A 281 -2.46 -27.61 9.53
C LEU A 281 -2.24 -29.09 9.92
N PRO A 282 -1.52 -29.91 9.12
CA PRO A 282 -1.33 -31.35 9.36
C PRO A 282 -0.36 -31.60 10.52
N ARG A 283 -0.89 -31.81 11.74
CA ARG A 283 -0.15 -31.86 12.99
C ARG A 283 1.03 -32.85 12.98
N ALA A 284 0.74 -34.13 12.81
CA ALA A 284 1.76 -35.21 12.93
C ALA A 284 2.86 -35.13 11.86
N ALA A 285 2.54 -34.54 10.71
CA ALA A 285 3.47 -34.44 9.59
C ALA A 285 4.69 -33.55 9.87
N PHE A 286 4.50 -32.48 10.66
CA PHE A 286 5.59 -31.53 10.96
C PHE A 286 6.70 -32.12 11.81
N ALA A 287 6.43 -33.17 12.62
CA ALA A 287 7.43 -33.80 13.47
C ALA A 287 8.66 -34.32 12.70
N ASN A 288 8.50 -34.56 11.39
CA ASN A 288 9.58 -35.09 10.55
C ASN A 288 10.45 -34.01 9.89
N LEU A 289 10.10 -32.71 10.04
CA LEU A 289 10.76 -31.60 9.34
C LEU A 289 11.88 -30.98 10.17
N ALA A 290 12.85 -31.80 10.60
CA ALA A 290 13.92 -31.36 11.49
C ALA A 290 14.81 -30.22 10.95
N ASN A 291 14.77 -29.99 9.64
CA ASN A 291 15.53 -28.91 8.97
C ASN A 291 14.73 -27.68 8.66
N LEU A 292 13.41 -27.64 8.92
CA LEU A 292 12.57 -26.51 8.59
C LEU A 292 12.99 -25.28 9.40
N GLU A 293 13.35 -24.23 8.67
CA GLU A 293 13.76 -22.93 9.21
C GLU A 293 12.69 -21.85 8.95
N ARG A 294 11.97 -21.95 7.83
CA ARG A 294 10.97 -20.97 7.43
C ARG A 294 9.69 -21.63 6.97
N PHE A 295 8.58 -21.22 7.57
CA PHE A 295 7.25 -21.64 7.19
C PHE A 295 6.33 -20.42 7.06
N ASP A 296 5.89 -20.14 5.85
CA ASP A 296 4.93 -19.09 5.57
C ASP A 296 3.70 -19.65 4.85
N ALA A 297 2.55 -19.59 5.52
CA ALA A 297 1.25 -19.91 4.96
C ALA A 297 0.25 -18.79 5.27
N SER A 298 0.75 -17.55 5.35
CA SER A 298 -0.03 -16.36 5.59
C SER A 298 -1.00 -16.06 4.44
N THR A 299 -1.99 -15.24 4.69
CA THR A 299 -3.00 -14.82 3.70
C THR A 299 -3.63 -16.02 2.97
N ASN A 300 -4.30 -16.85 3.77
CA ASN A 300 -5.02 -18.04 3.34
C ASN A 300 -6.38 -18.16 4.09
N GLU A 301 -7.03 -19.31 4.01
CA GLU A 301 -8.29 -19.62 4.71
C GLU A 301 -8.11 -20.74 5.75
N LEU A 302 -6.90 -20.93 6.27
CA LEU A 302 -6.57 -21.99 7.23
C LEU A 302 -7.34 -21.83 8.53
N THR A 303 -7.78 -22.96 9.10
CA THR A 303 -8.60 -23.05 10.31
C THR A 303 -7.94 -23.96 11.35
N GLY A 304 -8.58 -24.08 12.54
CA GLY A 304 -8.07 -24.93 13.63
C GLY A 304 -6.88 -24.30 14.36
N THR A 305 -6.11 -25.11 15.05
CA THR A 305 -5.04 -24.68 15.95
C THR A 305 -3.65 -24.78 15.32
N ILE A 306 -2.72 -23.96 15.80
CA ILE A 306 -1.30 -24.08 15.44
C ILE A 306 -0.74 -25.37 16.09
N PRO A 307 -0.11 -26.29 15.32
CA PRO A 307 0.41 -27.54 15.87
C PRO A 307 1.61 -27.35 16.80
N ASP A 308 1.63 -28.11 17.91
CA ASP A 308 2.80 -28.20 18.81
C ASP A 308 4.04 -28.73 18.07
N GLU A 309 3.83 -29.66 17.14
CA GLU A 309 4.89 -30.29 16.37
C GLU A 309 5.60 -29.29 15.45
N LEU A 310 4.88 -28.30 14.91
CA LEU A 310 5.46 -27.20 14.13
C LEU A 310 6.23 -26.23 15.03
N CYS A 311 5.60 -25.80 16.12
CA CYS A 311 6.22 -24.87 17.06
C CYS A 311 7.45 -25.44 17.78
N GLY A 312 7.50 -26.78 17.96
CA GLY A 312 8.59 -27.48 18.62
C GLY A 312 9.85 -27.71 17.77
N LEU A 313 9.85 -27.30 16.50
CA LEU A 313 10.99 -27.48 15.61
C LEU A 313 12.18 -26.61 16.03
N LYS A 314 13.31 -27.23 16.34
CA LYS A 314 14.50 -26.54 16.89
C LYS A 314 15.13 -25.52 15.94
N LYS A 315 15.02 -25.75 14.63
CA LYS A 315 15.61 -24.87 13.61
C LYS A 315 14.65 -23.77 13.14
N LEU A 316 13.39 -23.82 13.57
CA LEU A 316 12.39 -22.85 13.13
C LEU A 316 12.82 -21.42 13.48
N GLY A 317 13.08 -20.61 12.46
CA GLY A 317 13.51 -19.23 12.58
C GLY A 317 12.40 -18.23 12.25
N SER A 318 11.56 -18.55 11.26
CA SER A 318 10.44 -17.70 10.84
C SER A 318 9.16 -18.53 10.74
N LEU A 319 8.11 -18.04 11.41
CA LEU A 319 6.76 -18.61 11.35
C LEU A 319 5.75 -17.52 11.03
N ASN A 320 5.20 -17.53 9.81
CA ASN A 320 4.22 -16.58 9.32
C ASN A 320 2.90 -17.30 9.01
N LEU A 321 1.88 -17.01 9.80
CA LEU A 321 0.54 -17.56 9.68
C LEU A 321 -0.54 -16.46 9.70
N TYR A 322 -0.13 -15.21 9.50
CA TYR A 322 -1.05 -14.07 9.57
C TYR A 322 -2.15 -14.11 8.49
N ALA A 323 -3.21 -13.37 8.70
CA ALA A 323 -4.35 -13.29 7.78
C ALA A 323 -4.92 -14.68 7.40
N ASN A 324 -5.33 -15.42 8.44
CA ASN A 324 -6.00 -16.73 8.35
C ASN A 324 -7.23 -16.77 9.27
N LYS A 325 -7.79 -17.96 9.50
CA LYS A 325 -8.92 -18.21 10.41
C LYS A 325 -8.50 -19.13 11.57
N LEU A 326 -7.24 -19.07 11.96
CA LEU A 326 -6.70 -19.92 13.03
C LEU A 326 -7.26 -19.51 14.39
N GLU A 327 -7.44 -20.51 15.26
CA GLU A 327 -7.99 -20.35 16.62
C GLU A 327 -7.17 -21.10 17.67
N GLY A 328 -7.57 -21.00 18.93
CA GLY A 328 -6.85 -21.62 20.03
C GLY A 328 -5.67 -20.81 20.52
N THR A 329 -4.70 -21.43 21.15
CA THR A 329 -3.55 -20.78 21.79
C THR A 329 -2.27 -20.98 21.00
N LEU A 330 -1.31 -20.09 21.19
CA LEU A 330 0.06 -20.32 20.73
C LEU A 330 0.69 -21.41 21.58
N PRO A 331 1.18 -22.53 21.00
CA PRO A 331 1.77 -23.62 21.75
C PRO A 331 3.00 -23.22 22.57
N GLU A 332 3.12 -23.77 23.77
CA GLU A 332 4.28 -23.55 24.64
C GLU A 332 5.60 -24.05 24.01
N SER A 333 5.53 -25.03 23.12
CA SER A 333 6.69 -25.59 22.40
C SER A 333 7.46 -24.56 21.56
N ILE A 334 6.85 -23.43 21.21
CA ILE A 334 7.53 -22.36 20.44
C ILE A 334 8.77 -21.79 21.15
N VAL A 335 8.84 -21.89 22.47
CA VAL A 335 9.99 -21.44 23.25
C VAL A 335 11.23 -22.31 23.08
N ASN A 336 11.06 -23.51 22.49
CA ASN A 336 12.15 -24.47 22.26
C ASN A 336 13.02 -24.13 21.04
N SER A 337 12.64 -23.17 20.23
CA SER A 337 13.43 -22.72 19.10
C SER A 337 14.38 -21.58 19.48
N ASP A 338 15.66 -21.88 19.61
CA ASP A 338 16.72 -20.90 19.86
C ASP A 338 16.97 -20.00 18.63
N ASN A 339 16.48 -20.40 17.47
CA ASN A 339 16.69 -19.71 16.19
C ASN A 339 15.55 -18.76 15.81
N LEU A 340 14.45 -18.74 16.57
CA LEU A 340 13.26 -17.94 16.23
C LEU A 340 13.61 -16.45 16.20
N TYR A 341 13.55 -15.85 14.99
CA TYR A 341 13.78 -14.44 14.77
C TYR A 341 12.54 -13.70 14.29
N GLU A 342 11.53 -14.43 13.76
CA GLU A 342 10.30 -13.83 13.24
C GLU A 342 9.09 -14.69 13.60
N LEU A 343 8.06 -14.05 14.17
CA LEU A 343 6.78 -14.68 14.48
C LEU A 343 5.64 -13.70 14.16
N LYS A 344 4.91 -13.98 13.08
CA LYS A 344 3.79 -13.15 12.62
C LYS A 344 2.51 -13.97 12.55
N LEU A 345 1.58 -13.69 13.47
CA LEU A 345 0.30 -14.38 13.63
C LEU A 345 -0.90 -13.44 13.55
N PHE A 346 -0.70 -12.20 13.09
CA PHE A 346 -1.74 -11.17 13.13
C PHE A 346 -2.93 -11.52 12.23
N ASN A 347 -4.08 -10.91 12.53
CA ASN A 347 -5.33 -11.11 11.80
C ASN A 347 -5.75 -12.59 11.75
N ASN A 348 -6.03 -13.14 12.94
CA ASN A 348 -6.55 -14.48 13.18
C ASN A 348 -7.60 -14.45 14.32
N SER A 349 -8.00 -15.60 14.84
CA SER A 349 -8.86 -15.75 16.03
C SER A 349 -8.13 -16.39 17.21
N LEU A 350 -6.81 -16.29 17.27
CA LEU A 350 -5.98 -16.85 18.33
C LEU A 350 -6.28 -16.20 19.68
N SER A 351 -6.17 -16.95 20.78
CA SER A 351 -6.58 -16.54 22.10
C SER A 351 -5.65 -17.10 23.19
N GLY A 352 -5.97 -16.84 24.45
CA GLY A 352 -5.16 -17.27 25.60
C GLY A 352 -3.95 -16.39 25.84
N SER A 353 -3.07 -16.80 26.72
CA SER A 353 -1.83 -16.09 27.04
C SER A 353 -0.69 -16.49 26.12
N LEU A 354 0.25 -15.60 25.93
CA LEU A 354 1.52 -15.92 25.27
C LEU A 354 2.38 -16.80 26.19
N PRO A 355 3.18 -17.74 25.64
CA PRO A 355 4.15 -18.53 26.41
C PRO A 355 5.10 -17.63 27.21
N SER A 356 5.23 -17.87 28.50
CA SER A 356 6.02 -17.00 29.42
C SER A 356 7.51 -16.97 29.09
N GLY A 357 8.05 -18.03 28.46
CA GLY A 357 9.43 -18.16 28.03
C GLY A 357 9.72 -17.58 26.63
N LEU A 358 8.71 -17.05 25.94
CA LEU A 358 8.87 -16.57 24.57
C LEU A 358 9.92 -15.45 24.49
N GLY A 359 10.86 -15.58 23.57
CA GLY A 359 11.94 -14.61 23.33
C GLY A 359 13.12 -14.72 24.30
N GLY A 360 13.01 -15.55 25.37
CA GLY A 360 14.04 -15.66 26.41
C GLY A 360 15.38 -16.16 25.87
N ASN A 361 15.36 -17.16 25.00
CA ASN A 361 16.56 -17.80 24.46
C ASN A 361 16.80 -17.48 22.97
N SER A 362 15.79 -17.01 22.27
CA SER A 362 15.86 -16.75 20.84
C SER A 362 16.26 -15.30 20.51
N LYS A 363 16.77 -15.09 19.30
CA LYS A 363 17.06 -13.75 18.77
C LYS A 363 15.86 -13.18 18.05
N LEU A 364 14.71 -13.18 18.70
CA LEU A 364 13.46 -12.67 18.14
C LEU A 364 13.65 -11.19 17.73
N LYS A 365 13.39 -10.88 16.46
CA LYS A 365 13.51 -9.55 15.87
C LYS A 365 12.16 -8.91 15.60
N SER A 366 11.25 -9.67 15.00
CA SER A 366 9.91 -9.20 14.63
C SER A 366 8.86 -10.09 15.28
N PHE A 367 7.99 -9.48 16.08
CA PHE A 367 6.90 -10.14 16.76
C PHE A 367 5.61 -9.37 16.55
N ASP A 368 4.68 -9.96 15.79
CA ASP A 368 3.37 -9.37 15.51
C ASP A 368 2.24 -10.39 15.70
N VAL A 369 1.41 -10.16 16.70
CA VAL A 369 0.20 -10.94 16.99
C VAL A 369 -1.06 -10.08 16.99
N SER A 370 -1.04 -8.97 16.29
CA SER A 370 -2.12 -7.99 16.20
C SER A 370 -3.43 -8.61 15.73
N PHE A 371 -4.56 -7.94 16.01
CA PHE A 371 -5.87 -8.36 15.52
C PHE A 371 -6.17 -9.84 15.84
N ASN A 372 -6.07 -10.18 17.12
CA ASN A 372 -6.39 -11.48 17.66
C ASN A 372 -7.20 -11.33 18.96
N ARG A 373 -7.29 -12.39 19.76
CA ARG A 373 -7.95 -12.41 21.09
C ARG A 373 -6.99 -12.81 22.19
N PHE A 374 -5.68 -12.57 22.03
CA PHE A 374 -4.69 -12.84 23.06
C PHE A 374 -4.99 -12.02 24.31
N SER A 375 -4.71 -12.63 25.47
CA SER A 375 -4.98 -12.06 26.80
C SER A 375 -3.79 -12.31 27.75
N GLY A 376 -3.94 -11.93 29.02
CA GLY A 376 -2.88 -12.09 29.99
C GLY A 376 -1.79 -11.02 29.86
N GLU A 377 -0.66 -11.24 30.48
CA GLU A 377 0.45 -10.29 30.52
C GLU A 377 1.39 -10.45 29.32
N ILE A 378 2.09 -9.37 28.98
CA ILE A 378 3.18 -9.40 27.99
C ILE A 378 4.37 -10.12 28.60
N PRO A 379 4.93 -11.19 27.97
CA PRO A 379 6.05 -11.94 28.51
C PRO A 379 7.30 -11.07 28.70
N ALA A 380 7.88 -11.08 29.88
CA ALA A 380 9.08 -10.31 30.19
C ALA A 380 10.32 -10.76 29.40
N GLY A 381 10.31 -12.00 28.89
CA GLY A 381 11.41 -12.57 28.10
C GLY A 381 11.52 -12.12 26.65
N LEU A 382 10.54 -11.38 26.10
CA LEU A 382 10.48 -11.09 24.65
C LEU A 382 11.76 -10.48 24.07
N CYS A 383 12.51 -9.70 24.82
CA CYS A 383 13.80 -9.15 24.41
C CYS A 383 15.00 -9.86 25.06
N GLY A 384 14.83 -11.09 25.58
CA GLY A 384 15.90 -11.82 26.27
C GLY A 384 17.14 -12.03 25.39
N GLY A 385 16.95 -12.26 24.10
CA GLY A 385 18.02 -12.35 23.10
C GLY A 385 18.63 -11.03 22.66
N GLY A 386 18.11 -9.88 23.13
CA GLY A 386 18.63 -8.54 22.83
C GLY A 386 18.49 -8.09 21.37
N ALA A 387 17.65 -8.74 20.56
CA ALA A 387 17.53 -8.48 19.12
C ALA A 387 16.16 -7.93 18.67
N LEU A 388 15.19 -7.79 19.59
CA LEU A 388 13.82 -7.42 19.25
C LEU A 388 13.76 -5.99 18.70
N GLU A 389 13.36 -5.86 17.43
CA GLU A 389 13.22 -4.59 16.72
C GLU A 389 11.77 -4.15 16.63
N GLU A 390 10.84 -5.09 16.45
CA GLU A 390 9.41 -4.82 16.29
C GLU A 390 8.58 -5.62 17.29
N LEU A 391 7.77 -4.91 18.07
CA LEU A 391 6.79 -5.47 18.98
C LEU A 391 5.42 -4.89 18.65
N ILE A 392 4.53 -5.69 18.06
CA ILE A 392 3.22 -5.26 17.58
C ILE A 392 2.13 -6.17 18.14
N LEU A 393 1.32 -5.63 19.08
CA LEU A 393 0.29 -6.37 19.81
C LEU A 393 -1.10 -5.72 19.68
N ILE A 394 -1.30 -4.83 18.72
CA ILE A 394 -2.50 -3.99 18.60
C ILE A 394 -3.78 -4.82 18.45
N TYR A 395 -4.91 -4.30 18.96
CA TYR A 395 -6.21 -4.96 18.92
C TYR A 395 -6.19 -6.40 19.46
N ASN A 396 -5.90 -6.50 20.76
CA ASN A 396 -6.00 -7.71 21.57
C ASN A 396 -6.63 -7.38 22.93
N THR A 397 -6.51 -8.26 23.91
CA THR A 397 -6.99 -8.06 25.28
C THR A 397 -5.88 -8.27 26.32
N PHE A 398 -4.62 -7.96 25.94
CA PHE A 398 -3.50 -7.99 26.88
C PHE A 398 -3.74 -7.09 28.07
N SER A 399 -3.38 -7.54 29.27
CA SER A 399 -3.59 -6.86 30.55
C SER A 399 -2.31 -6.82 31.38
N GLY A 400 -2.38 -6.22 32.54
CA GLY A 400 -1.21 -6.07 33.39
C GLY A 400 -0.32 -4.90 32.97
N ARG A 401 0.94 -4.94 33.37
CA ARG A 401 1.92 -3.88 33.09
C ARG A 401 2.78 -4.18 31.88
N ILE A 402 3.30 -3.15 31.26
CA ILE A 402 4.40 -3.29 30.29
C ILE A 402 5.64 -3.73 31.06
N PRO A 403 6.30 -4.85 30.68
CA PRO A 403 7.48 -5.35 31.41
C PRO A 403 8.65 -4.37 31.43
N GLU A 404 9.31 -4.23 32.58
CA GLU A 404 10.49 -3.36 32.74
C GLU A 404 11.63 -3.74 31.78
N SER A 405 11.78 -5.03 31.46
CA SER A 405 12.77 -5.55 30.48
C SER A 405 12.67 -4.91 29.11
N LEU A 406 11.47 -4.49 28.68
CA LEU A 406 11.30 -3.78 27.39
C LEU A 406 11.92 -2.39 27.41
N GLY A 407 12.02 -1.75 28.61
CA GLY A 407 12.76 -0.51 28.78
C GLY A 407 14.28 -0.64 28.64
N GLU A 408 14.81 -1.85 28.73
CA GLU A 408 16.22 -2.15 28.56
C GLU A 408 16.57 -2.68 27.14
N CYS A 409 15.55 -2.89 26.31
CA CYS A 409 15.64 -3.47 24.97
C CYS A 409 16.11 -2.44 23.94
N LYS A 410 17.43 -2.19 23.86
CA LYS A 410 18.03 -1.15 23.00
C LYS A 410 17.83 -1.36 21.50
N SER A 411 17.51 -2.58 21.08
CA SER A 411 17.24 -2.91 19.67
C SER A 411 15.88 -2.45 19.16
N LEU A 412 14.93 -2.15 20.06
CA LEU A 412 13.56 -1.78 19.67
C LEU A 412 13.53 -0.53 18.80
N ARG A 413 12.82 -0.66 17.68
CA ARG A 413 12.53 0.39 16.71
C ARG A 413 11.05 0.76 16.68
N ARG A 414 10.17 -0.23 16.81
CA ARG A 414 8.72 -0.07 16.74
C ARG A 414 8.05 -0.81 17.88
N VAL A 415 7.26 -0.08 18.68
CA VAL A 415 6.43 -0.62 19.75
C VAL A 415 5.01 -0.15 19.53
N ARG A 416 4.09 -1.09 19.28
CA ARG A 416 2.68 -0.79 19.01
C ARG A 416 1.78 -1.66 19.89
N LEU A 417 1.17 -1.04 20.90
CA LEU A 417 0.36 -1.71 21.92
C LEU A 417 -1.10 -1.21 21.94
N ARG A 418 -1.52 -0.49 20.91
CA ARG A 418 -2.84 0.15 20.81
C ARG A 418 -3.99 -0.84 21.04
N ASN A 419 -5.08 -0.36 21.64
CA ASN A 419 -6.33 -1.12 21.84
C ASN A 419 -6.09 -2.44 22.58
N ASN A 420 -5.68 -2.33 23.84
CA ASN A 420 -5.54 -3.42 24.81
C ASN A 420 -6.05 -2.98 26.20
N ASN A 421 -5.90 -3.83 27.21
CA ASN A 421 -6.28 -3.55 28.61
C ASN A 421 -5.04 -3.32 29.48
N LEU A 422 -3.93 -2.83 28.91
CA LEU A 422 -2.68 -2.60 29.64
C LEU A 422 -2.85 -1.47 30.67
N SER A 423 -2.22 -1.61 31.83
CA SER A 423 -2.35 -0.67 32.94
C SER A 423 -1.02 -0.41 33.64
N GLY A 424 -1.04 0.49 34.61
CA GLY A 424 0.17 0.85 35.35
C GLY A 424 1.06 1.84 34.62
N VAL A 425 2.27 2.01 35.09
CA VAL A 425 3.23 3.00 34.60
C VAL A 425 4.06 2.38 33.48
N VAL A 426 4.32 3.13 32.45
CA VAL A 426 5.24 2.73 31.36
C VAL A 426 6.66 2.72 31.87
N PRO A 427 7.46 1.65 31.64
CA PRO A 427 8.84 1.57 32.06
C PRO A 427 9.65 2.81 31.68
N GLY A 428 10.37 3.39 32.64
CA GLY A 428 11.13 4.62 32.42
C GLY A 428 12.12 4.54 31.28
N GLY A 429 12.76 3.38 31.11
CA GLY A 429 13.73 3.13 30.03
C GLY A 429 13.10 3.09 28.65
N LEU A 430 11.83 2.65 28.52
CA LEU A 430 11.14 2.56 27.22
C LEU A 430 11.00 3.93 26.53
N TRP A 431 10.78 4.99 27.34
CA TRP A 431 10.71 6.35 26.82
C TRP A 431 11.99 6.83 26.15
N GLY A 432 13.16 6.32 26.60
CA GLY A 432 14.48 6.81 26.18
C GLY A 432 15.26 5.89 25.26
N LEU A 433 14.63 4.89 24.65
CA LEU A 433 15.34 3.93 23.78
C LEU A 433 15.90 4.62 22.53
N PRO A 434 17.21 4.48 22.24
CA PRO A 434 17.90 5.31 21.26
C PRO A 434 17.49 5.05 19.80
N HIS A 435 17.02 3.85 19.50
CA HIS A 435 16.63 3.44 18.16
C HIS A 435 15.12 3.42 17.92
N LEU A 436 14.33 3.73 18.96
CA LEU A 436 12.87 3.75 18.91
C LEU A 436 12.41 4.84 17.93
N ASN A 437 11.75 4.42 16.86
CA ASN A 437 11.19 5.29 15.83
C ASN A 437 9.70 5.56 16.05
N LEU A 438 8.96 4.54 16.48
CA LEU A 438 7.52 4.61 16.73
C LEU A 438 7.14 4.01 18.06
N LEU A 439 6.44 4.80 18.89
CA LEU A 439 5.82 4.36 20.14
C LEU A 439 4.32 4.64 20.08
N GLU A 440 3.50 3.59 20.03
CA GLU A 440 2.04 3.65 19.99
C GLU A 440 1.42 2.87 21.17
N LEU A 441 0.87 3.61 22.12
CA LEU A 441 0.26 3.08 23.36
C LEU A 441 -1.24 3.41 23.45
N VAL A 442 -1.86 3.84 22.37
CA VAL A 442 -3.22 4.40 22.26
C VAL A 442 -4.27 3.44 22.80
N GLU A 443 -5.33 4.00 23.45
CA GLU A 443 -6.50 3.23 23.94
C GLU A 443 -6.09 2.05 24.82
N ASN A 444 -5.60 2.41 26.02
CA ASN A 444 -5.27 1.51 27.11
C ASN A 444 -5.67 2.17 28.48
N SER A 445 -5.24 1.58 29.59
CA SER A 445 -5.41 2.14 30.95
C SER A 445 -4.05 2.52 31.55
N LEU A 446 -3.07 2.89 30.74
CA LEU A 446 -1.73 3.26 31.18
C LEU A 446 -1.75 4.58 31.95
N SER A 447 -0.88 4.72 32.90
CA SER A 447 -0.85 5.87 33.83
C SER A 447 0.59 6.34 34.09
N GLY A 448 0.73 7.31 34.99
CA GLY A 448 2.02 7.93 35.31
C GLY A 448 2.34 9.07 34.38
N SER A 449 3.59 9.56 34.42
CA SER A 449 4.05 10.67 33.61
C SER A 449 4.91 10.21 32.41
N ILE A 450 5.01 11.03 31.40
CA ILE A 450 6.05 10.90 30.37
C ILE A 450 7.40 11.12 31.07
N ALA A 451 8.29 10.14 31.01
CA ALA A 451 9.55 10.20 31.74
C ALA A 451 10.52 11.24 31.15
N ASN A 452 11.32 11.89 31.98
CA ASN A 452 12.36 12.82 31.52
C ASN A 452 13.41 12.16 30.62
N GLY A 453 13.60 10.85 30.74
CA GLY A 453 14.47 10.05 29.88
C GLY A 453 14.09 10.05 28.41
N ILE A 454 12.93 10.60 28.03
CA ILE A 454 12.47 10.67 26.63
C ILE A 454 13.47 11.38 25.71
N SER A 455 14.27 12.29 26.22
CA SER A 455 15.36 12.96 25.49
C SER A 455 16.39 11.98 24.88
N GLY A 456 16.47 10.74 25.40
CA GLY A 456 17.30 9.67 24.86
C GLY A 456 16.79 9.09 23.54
N ALA A 457 15.49 9.20 23.27
CA ALA A 457 14.85 8.60 22.09
C ALA A 457 15.00 9.46 20.83
N ARG A 458 16.22 9.79 20.45
CA ARG A 458 16.53 10.73 19.34
C ARG A 458 16.05 10.27 17.96
N SER A 459 15.75 8.97 17.78
CA SER A 459 15.21 8.43 16.55
C SER A 459 13.69 8.51 16.48
N LEU A 460 13.00 8.91 17.57
CA LEU A 460 11.53 8.87 17.67
C LEU A 460 10.92 9.89 16.72
N SER A 461 10.13 9.39 15.77
CA SER A 461 9.40 10.18 14.78
C SER A 461 7.89 10.22 15.04
N ILE A 462 7.36 9.20 15.71
CA ILE A 462 5.93 9.07 15.97
C ILE A 462 5.71 8.66 17.42
N LEU A 463 4.99 9.50 18.19
CA LEU A 463 4.57 9.27 19.56
C LEU A 463 3.05 9.39 19.67
N LEU A 464 2.38 8.27 19.90
CA LEU A 464 0.92 8.17 20.03
C LEU A 464 0.57 7.55 21.36
N ILE A 465 0.01 8.36 22.30
CA ILE A 465 -0.33 7.93 23.65
C ILE A 465 -1.76 8.31 24.08
N SER A 466 -2.61 8.67 23.12
CA SER A 466 -3.99 9.09 23.37
C SER A 466 -4.86 8.00 24.01
N GLY A 467 -5.97 8.43 24.66
CA GLY A 467 -6.93 7.51 25.25
C GLY A 467 -6.34 6.67 26.38
N ASN A 468 -5.68 7.32 27.36
CA ASN A 468 -5.05 6.70 28.51
C ASN A 468 -5.27 7.56 29.79
N ASN A 469 -4.59 7.21 30.86
CA ASN A 469 -4.59 7.95 32.14
C ASN A 469 -3.25 8.63 32.43
N PHE A 470 -2.48 9.01 31.41
CA PHE A 470 -1.21 9.70 31.59
C PHE A 470 -1.44 11.04 32.31
N SER A 471 -0.56 11.38 33.25
CA SER A 471 -0.67 12.56 34.09
C SER A 471 0.68 13.27 34.22
N GLY A 472 0.71 14.35 34.99
CA GLY A 472 1.92 15.17 35.12
C GLY A 472 2.15 16.06 33.92
N SER A 473 3.29 16.74 33.86
CA SER A 473 3.63 17.68 32.82
C SER A 473 4.33 16.97 31.63
N ILE A 474 4.22 17.56 30.44
CA ILE A 474 5.06 17.23 29.31
C ILE A 474 6.49 17.64 29.67
N PRO A 475 7.48 16.73 29.66
CA PRO A 475 8.83 17.05 30.09
C PRO A 475 9.59 17.94 29.10
N GLU A 476 10.47 18.80 29.57
CA GLU A 476 11.33 19.66 28.74
C GLU A 476 12.18 18.84 27.75
N GLY A 477 12.58 17.62 28.10
CA GLY A 477 13.33 16.73 27.21
C GLY A 477 12.63 16.35 25.92
N ILE A 478 11.31 16.60 25.77
CA ILE A 478 10.58 16.39 24.51
C ILE A 478 11.19 17.22 23.36
N GLY A 479 11.69 18.43 23.67
CA GLY A 479 12.29 19.32 22.68
C GLY A 479 13.59 18.81 22.06
N GLU A 480 14.20 17.77 22.61
CA GLU A 480 15.41 17.14 22.04
C GLU A 480 15.10 16.11 20.94
N LEU A 481 13.80 15.79 20.73
CA LEU A 481 13.35 14.82 19.72
C LEU A 481 13.25 15.46 18.35
N VAL A 482 14.39 15.84 17.77
CA VAL A 482 14.46 16.61 16.51
C VAL A 482 13.79 15.91 15.30
N ASN A 483 13.60 14.61 15.36
CA ASN A 483 12.95 13.80 14.34
C ASN A 483 11.44 13.61 14.57
N LEU A 484 10.88 14.13 15.68
CA LEU A 484 9.47 13.93 16.02
C LEU A 484 8.59 14.72 15.05
N GLY A 485 7.85 13.98 14.19
CA GLY A 485 6.89 14.52 13.26
C GLY A 485 5.46 14.49 13.80
N VAL A 486 5.11 13.46 14.59
CA VAL A 486 3.75 13.27 15.10
C VAL A 486 3.77 13.07 16.61
N PHE A 487 3.09 13.96 17.33
CA PHE A 487 2.85 13.81 18.76
C PHE A 487 1.35 13.93 19.06
N VAL A 488 0.73 12.81 19.44
CA VAL A 488 -0.70 12.71 19.73
C VAL A 488 -0.88 12.15 21.15
N ALA A 489 -1.42 12.98 22.04
CA ALA A 489 -1.61 12.64 23.45
C ALA A 489 -2.98 13.12 23.98
N ASN A 490 -3.97 13.27 23.11
CA ASN A 490 -5.31 13.67 23.50
C ASN A 490 -6.00 12.64 24.39
N ASN A 491 -7.08 13.04 25.05
CA ASN A 491 -7.83 12.18 25.99
C ASN A 491 -6.92 11.55 27.06
N ASN A 492 -6.29 12.40 27.87
CA ASN A 492 -5.44 12.02 29.01
C ASN A 492 -5.65 12.97 30.20
N ASN A 493 -4.85 12.83 31.23
CA ASN A 493 -4.86 13.69 32.43
C ASN A 493 -3.59 14.55 32.51
N LEU A 494 -2.98 14.90 31.37
CA LEU A 494 -1.77 15.73 31.34
C LEU A 494 -2.04 17.13 31.88
N THR A 495 -1.11 17.63 32.70
CA THR A 495 -1.19 18.93 33.37
C THR A 495 0.06 19.77 33.06
N GLY A 496 0.16 20.94 33.68
CA GLY A 496 1.30 21.80 33.48
C GLY A 496 1.17 22.67 32.25
N ARG A 497 2.27 23.34 31.92
CA ARG A 497 2.37 24.21 30.73
C ARG A 497 2.93 23.42 29.54
N ILE A 498 2.65 23.89 28.35
CA ILE A 498 3.35 23.42 27.14
C ILE A 498 4.80 23.89 27.27
N PRO A 499 5.79 22.97 27.29
CA PRO A 499 7.20 23.36 27.53
C PRO A 499 7.73 24.25 26.41
N THR A 500 8.55 25.23 26.74
CA THR A 500 9.14 26.12 25.75
C THR A 500 10.15 25.41 24.85
N SER A 501 10.70 24.28 25.30
CA SER A 501 11.62 23.42 24.53
C SER A 501 10.98 22.77 23.30
N VAL A 502 9.64 22.71 23.22
CA VAL A 502 8.94 22.16 22.02
C VAL A 502 9.32 22.86 20.71
N VAL A 503 9.90 24.08 20.78
CA VAL A 503 10.47 24.75 19.59
C VAL A 503 11.55 23.92 18.90
N GLY A 504 12.24 23.04 19.64
CA GLY A 504 13.23 22.11 19.08
C GLY A 504 12.69 21.05 18.15
N LEU A 505 11.36 20.86 18.12
CA LEU A 505 10.69 19.88 17.26
C LEU A 505 10.52 20.40 15.82
N SER A 506 11.64 20.54 15.11
CA SER A 506 11.69 21.18 13.79
C SER A 506 10.98 20.38 12.68
N GLN A 507 10.72 19.09 12.88
CA GLN A 507 10.03 18.22 11.95
C GLN A 507 8.56 17.98 12.31
N LEU A 508 8.04 18.68 13.33
CA LEU A 508 6.70 18.45 13.83
C LEU A 508 5.65 18.85 12.79
N ASP A 509 4.90 17.86 12.31
CA ASP A 509 3.78 18.00 11.38
C ASP A 509 2.43 18.05 12.11
N ARG A 510 2.31 17.25 13.18
CA ARG A 510 1.06 17.07 13.90
C ARG A 510 1.25 17.11 15.41
N LEU A 511 0.53 18.02 16.09
CA LEU A 511 0.47 18.12 17.56
C LEU A 511 -0.98 18.11 18.01
N VAL A 512 -1.38 17.04 18.71
CA VAL A 512 -2.74 16.86 19.23
C VAL A 512 -2.67 16.58 20.73
N LEU A 513 -3.04 17.58 21.52
CA LEU A 513 -3.04 17.56 23.00
C LEU A 513 -4.43 17.87 23.57
N SER A 514 -5.47 17.79 22.75
CA SER A 514 -6.84 18.05 23.19
C SER A 514 -7.31 17.12 24.31
N ASP A 515 -8.36 17.51 25.00
CA ASP A 515 -8.97 16.72 26.09
C ASP A 515 -7.95 16.35 27.21
N ASN A 516 -7.29 17.38 27.76
CA ASN A 516 -6.32 17.28 28.84
C ASN A 516 -6.57 18.39 29.90
N GLN A 517 -5.64 18.58 30.84
CA GLN A 517 -5.71 19.61 31.85
C GLN A 517 -4.54 20.61 31.77
N LEU A 518 -4.02 20.83 30.57
CA LEU A 518 -2.93 21.76 30.32
C LEU A 518 -3.37 23.19 30.62
N PHE A 519 -2.48 24.00 31.16
CA PHE A 519 -2.77 25.39 31.55
C PHE A 519 -1.62 26.32 31.16
N GLY A 520 -1.84 27.63 31.33
CA GLY A 520 -0.89 28.67 30.96
C GLY A 520 -0.96 29.02 29.48
N GLU A 521 -0.06 29.85 29.02
CA GLU A 521 -0.11 30.42 27.67
C GLU A 521 0.44 29.45 26.62
N ILE A 522 -0.01 29.58 25.37
CA ILE A 522 0.63 28.99 24.21
C ILE A 522 1.96 29.73 24.02
N PRO A 523 3.13 29.07 24.10
CA PRO A 523 4.40 29.77 24.09
C PRO A 523 4.69 30.41 22.72
N ALA A 524 5.21 31.63 22.70
CA ALA A 524 5.60 32.34 21.47
C ALA A 524 6.64 31.57 20.64
N SER A 525 7.39 30.65 21.27
CA SER A 525 8.32 29.77 20.58
C SER A 525 7.71 28.85 19.52
N VAL A 526 6.37 28.70 19.48
CA VAL A 526 5.65 27.91 18.44
C VAL A 526 5.98 28.36 16.99
N GLY A 527 6.43 29.58 16.80
CA GLY A 527 6.92 30.07 15.49
C GLY A 527 8.07 29.25 14.88
N GLY A 528 8.71 28.38 15.68
CA GLY A 528 9.72 27.42 15.19
C GLY A 528 9.16 26.21 14.44
N TRP A 529 7.87 25.91 14.53
CA TRP A 529 7.25 24.72 13.92
C TRP A 529 6.92 24.92 12.44
N LYS A 530 7.93 25.06 11.61
CA LYS A 530 7.75 25.41 10.18
C LYS A 530 7.05 24.33 9.34
N THR A 531 6.99 23.10 9.83
CA THR A 531 6.36 21.94 9.18
C THR A 531 4.98 21.62 9.75
N LEU A 532 4.53 22.32 10.81
CA LEU A 532 3.29 21.99 11.51
C LEU A 532 2.07 22.25 10.63
N ASN A 533 1.32 21.19 10.36
CA ASN A 533 0.09 21.17 9.57
C ASN A 533 -1.17 21.14 10.47
N GLU A 534 -1.10 20.46 11.61
CA GLU A 534 -2.22 20.31 12.55
C GLU A 534 -1.83 20.65 13.98
N LEU A 535 -2.58 21.59 14.59
CA LEU A 535 -2.49 21.94 15.99
C LEU A 535 -3.86 21.83 16.64
N ASP A 536 -4.05 20.84 17.51
CA ASP A 536 -5.25 20.65 18.30
C ASP A 536 -4.92 20.70 19.79
N LEU A 537 -5.36 21.78 20.45
CA LEU A 537 -5.23 22.05 21.88
C LEU A 537 -6.60 22.20 22.55
N ALA A 538 -7.66 21.76 21.91
CA ALA A 538 -9.03 21.92 22.38
C ALA A 538 -9.25 21.25 23.76
N ASN A 539 -10.29 21.68 24.48
CA ASN A 539 -10.69 21.06 25.76
C ASN A 539 -9.54 20.99 26.78
N ASN A 540 -8.90 22.15 27.05
CA ASN A 540 -7.86 22.31 28.05
C ASN A 540 -8.16 23.51 28.98
N ARG A 541 -7.19 23.97 29.77
CA ARG A 541 -7.29 25.13 30.65
C ARG A 541 -6.31 26.25 30.24
N LEU A 542 -5.93 26.29 28.97
CA LEU A 542 -4.98 27.25 28.42
C LEU A 542 -5.53 28.67 28.54
N ASP A 543 -4.69 29.62 28.87
CA ASP A 543 -5.02 31.04 29.05
C ASP A 543 -4.09 31.94 28.23
N GLY A 544 -4.19 33.25 28.39
CA GLY A 544 -3.43 34.21 27.58
C GLY A 544 -4.02 34.44 26.20
N SER A 545 -3.23 34.99 25.30
CA SER A 545 -3.65 35.34 23.93
C SER A 545 -3.08 34.37 22.88
N ILE A 546 -3.65 34.39 21.67
CA ILE A 546 -3.05 33.69 20.50
C ILE A 546 -1.70 34.39 20.21
N PRO A 547 -0.56 33.67 20.28
CA PRO A 547 0.72 34.28 19.93
C PRO A 547 0.80 34.59 18.44
N LYS A 548 1.29 35.78 18.10
CA LYS A 548 1.42 36.19 16.70
C LYS A 548 2.35 35.27 15.90
N GLU A 549 3.32 34.67 16.54
CA GLU A 549 4.26 33.71 15.95
C GLU A 549 3.58 32.44 15.42
N LEU A 550 2.40 32.10 15.92
CA LEU A 550 1.54 31.03 15.40
C LEU A 550 1.03 31.37 14.00
N LEU A 551 0.79 32.65 13.73
CA LEU A 551 0.26 33.13 12.44
C LEU A 551 1.31 33.13 11.32
N ASP A 552 2.60 33.02 11.69
CA ASP A 552 3.73 32.94 10.76
C ASP A 552 4.03 31.51 10.32
N LEU A 553 3.22 30.51 10.71
CA LEU A 553 3.41 29.13 10.33
C LEU A 553 2.96 28.89 8.87
N PRO A 554 3.87 28.49 7.97
CA PRO A 554 3.60 28.55 6.53
C PRO A 554 2.67 27.45 6.02
N VAL A 555 2.54 26.34 6.75
CA VAL A 555 1.81 25.14 6.29
C VAL A 555 0.65 24.74 7.21
N LEU A 556 0.38 25.48 8.29
CA LEU A 556 -0.70 25.16 9.23
C LEU A 556 -2.06 25.22 8.52
N LYS A 557 -2.81 24.12 8.60
CA LYS A 557 -4.13 23.95 7.97
C LYS A 557 -5.25 23.65 8.95
N TYR A 558 -4.92 23.06 10.09
CA TYR A 558 -5.90 22.66 11.10
C TYR A 558 -5.52 23.28 12.44
N LEU A 559 -6.40 24.16 12.92
CA LEU A 559 -6.21 24.87 14.20
C LEU A 559 -7.49 24.76 15.04
N ASP A 560 -7.42 23.95 16.11
CA ASP A 560 -8.47 23.88 17.12
C ASP A 560 -7.94 24.29 18.50
N LEU A 561 -8.43 25.44 18.99
CA LEU A 561 -8.13 25.99 20.33
C LEU A 561 -9.40 26.11 21.17
N SER A 562 -10.48 25.47 20.77
CA SER A 562 -11.80 25.59 21.42
C SER A 562 -11.79 25.07 22.86
N ASN A 563 -12.80 25.50 23.64
CA ASN A 563 -13.00 25.04 25.02
C ASN A 563 -11.76 25.23 25.90
N ASN A 564 -11.23 26.45 25.92
CA ASN A 564 -10.11 26.90 26.75
C ASN A 564 -10.46 28.18 27.50
N ARG A 565 -9.47 28.86 28.09
CA ARG A 565 -9.60 30.16 28.76
C ARG A 565 -8.83 31.26 28.00
N LEU A 566 -8.54 31.05 26.73
CA LEU A 566 -7.81 31.99 25.90
C LEU A 566 -8.58 33.31 25.80
N SER A 567 -7.87 34.43 25.83
CA SER A 567 -8.43 35.76 25.92
C SER A 567 -7.74 36.75 24.98
N GLY A 568 -8.10 38.02 25.06
CA GLY A 568 -7.53 39.06 24.19
C GLY A 568 -8.22 39.16 22.82
N LEU A 569 -7.60 39.92 21.94
CA LEU A 569 -8.11 40.11 20.57
C LEU A 569 -7.74 38.92 19.66
N ILE A 570 -8.61 38.60 18.74
CA ILE A 570 -8.28 37.69 17.64
C ILE A 570 -7.44 38.48 16.63
N PRO A 571 -6.17 38.10 16.39
CA PRO A 571 -5.31 38.83 15.46
C PRO A 571 -5.91 38.85 14.04
N ILE A 572 -5.89 40.03 13.40
CA ILE A 572 -6.44 40.17 12.06
C ILE A 572 -5.66 39.36 11.02
N GLU A 573 -4.40 39.12 11.25
CA GLU A 573 -3.50 38.34 10.41
C GLU A 573 -3.93 36.88 10.29
N LEU A 574 -4.74 36.37 11.22
CA LEU A 574 -5.30 35.02 11.18
C LEU A 574 -6.05 34.75 9.87
N GLN A 575 -6.70 35.79 9.30
CA GLN A 575 -7.40 35.68 8.02
C GLN A 575 -6.49 35.42 6.82
N ASN A 576 -5.18 35.66 6.93
CA ASN A 576 -4.21 35.40 5.87
C ASN A 576 -3.78 33.92 5.81
N MET A 577 -4.07 33.17 6.86
CA MET A 577 -3.77 31.73 6.92
C MET A 577 -4.80 30.96 6.11
N LYS A 578 -4.34 30.03 5.29
CA LYS A 578 -5.21 29.16 4.48
C LYS A 578 -5.67 27.93 5.30
N LEU A 579 -6.42 28.18 6.39
CA LEU A 579 -6.87 27.11 7.28
C LEU A 579 -8.06 26.34 6.67
N ASN A 580 -7.95 25.00 6.72
CA ASN A 580 -9.06 24.09 6.39
C ASN A 580 -10.05 23.97 7.55
N LEU A 581 -9.53 24.05 8.79
CA LEU A 581 -10.30 24.07 10.01
C LEU A 581 -9.78 25.16 10.95
N LEU A 582 -10.70 26.00 11.39
CA LEU A 582 -10.47 26.96 12.47
C LEU A 582 -11.56 26.80 13.51
N ASN A 583 -11.21 26.58 14.77
CA ASN A 583 -12.15 26.52 15.87
C ASN A 583 -11.57 27.24 17.09
N LEU A 584 -12.16 28.36 17.44
CA LEU A 584 -11.84 29.22 18.60
C LEU A 584 -13.01 29.31 19.59
N SER A 585 -14.05 28.46 19.41
CA SER A 585 -15.27 28.52 20.20
C SER A 585 -15.02 28.28 21.70
N ASN A 586 -15.92 28.77 22.55
CA ASN A 586 -15.90 28.54 23.99
C ASN A 586 -14.57 28.96 24.64
N ASN A 587 -14.20 30.23 24.47
CA ASN A 587 -13.05 30.88 25.06
C ASN A 587 -13.46 32.25 25.67
N GLN A 588 -12.52 33.11 25.97
CA GLN A 588 -12.74 34.46 26.51
C GLN A 588 -12.23 35.55 25.55
N PHE A 589 -12.20 35.27 24.25
CA PHE A 589 -11.79 36.26 23.27
C PHE A 589 -12.73 37.46 23.24
N SER A 590 -12.20 38.63 22.88
CA SER A 590 -12.92 39.90 22.84
C SER A 590 -12.62 40.68 21.55
N GLY A 591 -13.41 41.70 21.28
CA GLY A 591 -13.26 42.59 20.13
C GLY A 591 -13.95 42.05 18.88
N GLU A 592 -13.51 42.52 17.70
CA GLU A 592 -14.13 42.18 16.44
C GLU A 592 -13.55 40.88 15.83
N ILE A 593 -14.41 40.13 15.15
CA ILE A 593 -13.97 38.96 14.36
C ILE A 593 -13.35 39.47 13.08
N PRO A 594 -12.17 38.94 12.64
CA PRO A 594 -11.55 39.30 11.36
C PRO A 594 -12.55 39.21 10.20
N PRO A 595 -12.57 40.17 9.26
CA PRO A 595 -13.64 40.30 8.26
C PRO A 595 -13.86 39.04 7.39
N LEU A 596 -12.79 38.29 7.05
CA LEU A 596 -12.92 37.07 6.26
C LEU A 596 -13.75 36.00 7.01
N TYR A 597 -13.68 35.96 8.32
CA TYR A 597 -14.38 35.00 9.17
C TYR A 597 -15.72 35.50 9.71
N ALA A 598 -16.06 36.77 9.49
CA ALA A 598 -17.33 37.39 9.90
C ALA A 598 -18.51 36.99 8.99
N ASN A 599 -18.66 35.66 8.75
CA ASN A 599 -19.75 35.12 7.94
C ASN A 599 -20.33 33.85 8.61
N GLU A 600 -21.54 33.45 8.20
CA GLU A 600 -22.28 32.34 8.79
C GLU A 600 -21.54 30.98 8.72
N TYR A 601 -20.62 30.80 7.76
CA TYR A 601 -19.85 29.57 7.62
C TYR A 601 -18.96 29.33 8.85
N TYR A 602 -18.32 30.38 9.35
CA TYR A 602 -17.42 30.30 10.50
C TYR A 602 -18.09 30.58 11.84
N ARG A 603 -19.38 30.81 11.87
CA ARG A 603 -20.11 31.18 13.08
C ARG A 603 -19.81 30.27 14.25
N ASN A 604 -19.86 28.95 14.03
CA ASN A 604 -19.64 27.96 15.08
C ASN A 604 -18.20 27.99 15.63
N SER A 605 -17.24 28.43 14.83
CA SER A 605 -15.84 28.56 15.22
C SER A 605 -15.59 29.64 16.27
N PHE A 606 -16.57 30.57 16.50
CA PHE A 606 -16.42 31.70 17.41
C PHE A 606 -17.47 31.74 18.51
N LEU A 607 -18.48 30.87 18.48
CA LEU A 607 -19.52 30.81 19.52
C LEU A 607 -18.92 30.58 20.91
N GLY A 608 -19.61 31.07 21.97
CA GLY A 608 -19.16 30.86 23.34
C GLY A 608 -18.00 31.80 23.76
N ASN A 609 -17.76 32.90 23.03
CA ASN A 609 -16.83 33.97 23.41
C ASN A 609 -17.64 35.25 23.74
N PRO A 610 -17.94 35.52 25.02
CA PRO A 610 -18.86 36.60 25.40
C PRO A 610 -18.39 38.00 25.04
N GLY A 611 -17.08 38.16 24.84
CA GLY A 611 -16.45 39.44 24.50
C GLY A 611 -16.37 39.76 23.01
N LEU A 612 -16.71 38.79 22.14
CA LEU A 612 -16.67 39.01 20.68
C LEU A 612 -17.91 39.73 20.19
N CYS A 613 -17.75 40.74 19.33
CA CYS A 613 -18.80 41.44 18.62
C CYS A 613 -18.65 41.29 17.10
N SER A 614 -19.75 40.95 16.42
CA SER A 614 -19.82 40.88 14.97
C SER A 614 -21.25 41.09 14.52
N SER A 615 -21.44 41.36 13.23
CA SER A 615 -22.75 41.39 12.57
C SER A 615 -23.46 40.02 12.56
N LEU A 616 -22.81 38.95 13.03
CA LEU A 616 -23.38 37.62 13.12
C LEU A 616 -24.36 37.49 14.29
N SER A 617 -25.51 36.90 14.06
CA SER A 617 -26.54 36.71 15.06
C SER A 617 -26.04 35.86 16.26
N GLY A 618 -26.19 36.41 17.48
CA GLY A 618 -25.83 35.72 18.73
C GLY A 618 -24.40 35.91 19.22
N LEU A 619 -23.60 36.78 18.59
CA LEU A 619 -22.23 37.11 19.00
C LEU A 619 -22.08 38.50 19.65
N CYS A 620 -23.12 39.33 19.71
CA CYS A 620 -23.10 40.55 20.50
C CYS A 620 -24.07 40.44 21.69
N PRO A 621 -23.68 40.77 22.93
CA PRO A 621 -24.62 40.92 24.01
C PRO A 621 -25.55 42.09 23.65
N SER A 622 -26.87 41.85 23.65
CA SER A 622 -27.85 42.91 23.50
C SER A 622 -27.61 43.89 24.65
N LEU A 623 -27.13 45.07 24.35
CA LEU A 623 -27.15 46.17 25.27
C LEU A 623 -28.61 46.47 25.61
N ASN A 624 -29.07 45.98 26.76
CA ASN A 624 -30.32 46.40 27.31
C ASN A 624 -30.18 47.87 27.76
N GLU A 625 -30.34 48.79 26.83
CA GLU A 625 -30.74 50.16 27.17
C GLU A 625 -32.27 50.17 27.27
N ASN A 626 -32.76 50.22 28.49
CA ASN A 626 -33.94 50.94 28.93
C ASN A 626 -34.69 50.22 30.05
N GLU A 627 -34.21 50.30 31.26
CA GLU A 627 -35.12 50.37 32.41
C GLU A 627 -35.62 51.80 32.54
N GLY A 628 -36.90 52.04 32.25
CA GLY A 628 -37.63 53.25 32.63
C GLY A 628 -38.48 53.88 31.55
N LYS A 629 -39.58 53.25 31.17
CA LYS A 629 -40.82 53.93 30.66
C LYS A 629 -41.84 52.91 30.14
N GLY A 630 -42.24 52.00 30.97
CA GLY A 630 -43.17 50.94 30.55
C GLY A 630 -44.51 50.90 31.29
N ARG A 631 -45.20 52.05 31.50
CA ARG A 631 -46.53 51.96 32.15
C ARG A 631 -47.68 52.62 31.40
N LYS A 632 -47.45 53.05 30.13
CA LYS A 632 -48.48 53.67 29.32
C LYS A 632 -49.00 52.90 28.09
N TYR A 633 -48.40 51.78 27.79
CA TYR A 633 -48.76 51.05 26.52
C TYR A 633 -49.47 49.71 26.71
N VAL A 634 -49.81 49.29 27.96
CA VAL A 634 -50.48 48.01 28.21
C VAL A 634 -51.87 47.92 27.54
N TRP A 635 -52.57 49.08 27.41
CA TRP A 635 -53.87 49.14 26.74
C TRP A 635 -53.80 49.05 25.24
N ILE A 636 -52.72 49.55 24.64
CA ILE A 636 -52.49 49.51 23.19
C ILE A 636 -52.11 48.03 22.80
N PHE A 637 -51.30 47.34 23.61
CA PHE A 637 -50.97 45.92 23.38
C PHE A 637 -52.23 45.03 23.46
N ARG A 638 -53.14 45.22 24.41
CA ARG A 638 -54.40 44.49 24.46
C ARG A 638 -55.25 44.68 23.19
N PHE A 639 -55.30 45.91 22.67
CA PHE A 639 -56.02 46.16 21.42
C PHE A 639 -55.37 45.57 20.18
N ILE A 640 -54.01 45.56 20.15
CA ILE A 640 -53.22 44.91 19.10
C ILE A 640 -53.39 43.39 19.15
N PHE A 641 -53.43 42.78 20.30
CA PHE A 641 -53.67 41.31 20.44
C PHE A 641 -55.09 40.90 19.99
N VAL A 642 -56.11 41.74 20.23
CA VAL A 642 -57.47 41.44 19.75
C VAL A 642 -57.51 41.62 18.21
N LEU A 643 -56.88 42.67 17.69
CA LEU A 643 -56.80 42.91 16.24
C LEU A 643 -55.96 41.83 15.54
N ALA A 644 -54.81 41.39 16.12
CA ALA A 644 -53.99 40.29 15.66
C ALA A 644 -54.74 38.95 15.70
N GLY A 645 -55.58 38.70 16.71
CA GLY A 645 -56.47 37.56 16.76
C GLY A 645 -57.47 37.51 15.63
N ILE A 646 -58.08 38.64 15.29
CA ILE A 646 -59.04 38.76 14.15
C ILE A 646 -58.29 38.56 12.83
N VAL A 647 -57.11 39.18 12.65
CA VAL A 647 -56.26 39.01 11.45
C VAL A 647 -55.77 37.58 11.33
N LEU A 648 -55.45 36.91 12.44
CA LEU A 648 -55.04 35.48 12.44
C LEU A 648 -56.20 34.57 12.01
N ILE A 649 -57.43 34.83 12.52
CA ILE A 649 -58.65 34.08 12.13
C ILE A 649 -58.97 34.30 10.63
N VAL A 650 -58.89 35.51 10.15
CA VAL A 650 -59.08 35.83 8.73
C VAL A 650 -57.95 35.27 7.88
N GLY A 651 -56.69 35.33 8.37
CA GLY A 651 -55.54 34.78 7.72
C GLY A 651 -55.56 33.23 7.67
N VAL A 652 -55.96 32.58 8.76
CA VAL A 652 -56.12 31.11 8.80
C VAL A 652 -57.26 30.67 7.89
N SER A 653 -58.37 31.38 7.87
CA SER A 653 -59.48 31.07 6.96
C SER A 653 -59.08 31.26 5.51
N TRP A 654 -58.37 32.37 5.18
CA TRP A 654 -57.85 32.63 3.83
C TRP A 654 -56.78 31.61 3.45
N PHE A 655 -55.88 31.24 4.41
CA PHE A 655 -54.86 30.22 4.21
C PHE A 655 -55.50 28.83 4.03
N TYR A 656 -56.57 28.52 4.76
CA TYR A 656 -57.31 27.26 4.60
C TYR A 656 -57.99 27.19 3.23
N PHE A 657 -58.57 28.28 2.73
CA PHE A 657 -59.15 28.35 1.40
C PHE A 657 -58.08 28.28 0.30
N LYS A 658 -56.96 28.95 0.49
CA LYS A 658 -55.83 28.93 -0.44
C LYS A 658 -55.12 27.56 -0.43
N PHE A 659 -55.00 26.95 0.73
CA PHE A 659 -54.39 25.58 0.90
C PHE A 659 -55.29 24.50 0.27
N ARG A 660 -56.60 24.67 0.32
CA ARG A 660 -57.53 23.74 -0.37
C ARG A 660 -57.48 23.87 -1.90
N ASN A 661 -57.21 25.05 -2.42
CA ASN A 661 -56.94 25.24 -3.86
C ASN A 661 -55.53 24.80 -4.27
N PHE A 662 -54.53 24.92 -3.37
CA PHE A 662 -53.18 24.48 -3.60
C PHE A 662 -53.07 22.92 -3.61
N LYS A 663 -53.91 22.25 -2.83
CA LYS A 663 -54.03 20.78 -2.88
C LYS A 663 -54.62 20.26 -4.19
N LYS A 664 -55.39 21.03 -4.91
CA LYS A 664 -55.92 20.67 -6.24
C LYS A 664 -54.89 20.80 -7.37
N MET A 665 -53.83 21.60 -7.20
CA MET A 665 -52.75 21.76 -8.17
C MET A 665 -51.56 20.78 -7.94
N LYS A 666 -51.46 20.11 -6.78
CA LYS A 666 -50.39 19.16 -6.41
C LYS A 666 -50.68 17.70 -6.77
N LYS A 667 -51.60 17.38 -7.67
CA LYS A 667 -51.81 16.00 -8.16
C LYS A 667 -50.92 15.67 -9.36
N GLY A 668 -49.72 16.26 -9.53
CA GLY A 668 -48.85 16.08 -10.66
C GLY A 668 -47.34 15.93 -10.38
N PHE A 669 -46.88 16.15 -9.15
CA PHE A 669 -45.44 16.03 -8.89
C PHE A 669 -45.20 15.25 -7.58
N GLN A 670 -44.72 14.01 -7.70
CA GLN A 670 -44.23 13.22 -6.56
C GLN A 670 -42.95 13.86 -6.04
N ILE A 671 -42.93 14.17 -4.73
CA ILE A 671 -41.78 14.82 -4.06
C ILE A 671 -40.59 13.83 -4.10
N SER A 672 -39.62 14.13 -4.93
CA SER A 672 -38.29 13.46 -4.88
C SER A 672 -37.61 13.80 -3.55
N LYS A 673 -37.09 12.79 -2.85
CA LYS A 673 -36.32 12.99 -1.61
C LYS A 673 -34.89 13.37 -1.98
N TRP A 674 -34.57 14.65 -1.85
CA TRP A 674 -33.20 15.14 -1.91
C TRP A 674 -32.51 14.95 -0.56
N ARG A 675 -31.24 14.58 -0.60
CA ARG A 675 -30.37 14.48 0.58
C ARG A 675 -29.11 15.29 0.33
N SER A 676 -28.93 16.36 1.11
CA SER A 676 -27.76 17.23 1.04
C SER A 676 -26.72 16.81 2.08
N PHE A 677 -25.47 16.82 1.69
CA PHE A 677 -24.30 16.50 2.54
C PHE A 677 -23.53 17.75 2.93
N HIS A 678 -23.84 18.87 2.26
CA HIS A 678 -23.26 20.19 2.49
C HIS A 678 -24.36 21.25 2.45
N LYS A 679 -24.07 22.44 2.98
CA LYS A 679 -24.94 23.59 2.82
C LYS A 679 -24.88 24.03 1.36
N LEU A 680 -25.99 23.90 0.65
CA LEU A 680 -26.07 24.25 -0.77
C LEU A 680 -26.27 25.74 -0.93
N GLY A 681 -25.47 26.38 -1.78
CA GLY A 681 -25.66 27.75 -2.22
C GLY A 681 -26.67 27.89 -3.37
N PHE A 682 -27.34 26.79 -3.78
CA PHE A 682 -28.20 26.71 -4.95
C PHE A 682 -29.47 25.90 -4.66
N SER A 683 -30.48 26.06 -5.55
CA SER A 683 -31.73 25.29 -5.47
C SER A 683 -31.62 23.97 -6.22
N GLU A 684 -32.09 22.91 -5.59
CA GLU A 684 -32.15 21.54 -6.18
C GLU A 684 -33.02 21.52 -7.47
N PHE A 685 -34.04 22.40 -7.56
CA PHE A 685 -34.86 22.55 -8.76
C PHE A 685 -34.10 23.14 -9.94
N GLU A 686 -33.14 24.01 -9.67
CA GLU A 686 -32.29 24.60 -10.68
C GLU A 686 -31.42 23.58 -11.38
N VAL A 687 -30.83 22.67 -10.61
CA VAL A 687 -30.01 21.56 -11.13
C VAL A 687 -30.81 20.71 -12.11
N VAL A 688 -32.00 20.28 -11.74
CA VAL A 688 -32.84 19.43 -12.61
C VAL A 688 -33.27 20.15 -13.89
N LYS A 689 -33.56 21.44 -13.80
CA LYS A 689 -34.02 22.26 -14.95
C LYS A 689 -32.93 22.44 -16.00
N LEU A 690 -31.67 22.45 -15.58
CA LEU A 690 -30.49 22.70 -16.44
C LEU A 690 -29.86 21.40 -17.02
N LEU A 691 -30.44 20.22 -16.77
CA LEU A 691 -30.00 18.97 -17.38
C LEU A 691 -30.47 18.90 -18.84
N SER A 692 -29.63 19.24 -19.79
CA SER A 692 -29.87 19.10 -21.22
C SER A 692 -28.78 18.23 -21.88
N GLU A 693 -29.08 17.63 -23.02
CA GLU A 693 -28.09 16.83 -23.79
C GLU A 693 -26.88 17.65 -24.23
N ASP A 694 -27.04 18.99 -24.39
CA ASP A 694 -25.95 19.89 -24.77
C ASP A 694 -24.93 20.10 -23.65
N ASN A 695 -25.29 19.78 -22.41
CA ASN A 695 -24.43 19.92 -21.23
C ASN A 695 -23.73 18.61 -20.82
N VAL A 696 -23.83 17.54 -21.64
CA VAL A 696 -23.18 16.26 -21.36
C VAL A 696 -21.67 16.37 -21.56
N ILE A 697 -20.90 16.07 -20.49
CA ILE A 697 -19.43 16.08 -20.50
C ILE A 697 -18.83 14.68 -20.42
N GLY A 698 -19.62 13.65 -20.14
CA GLY A 698 -19.18 12.26 -20.10
C GLY A 698 -20.36 11.29 -20.14
N SER A 699 -20.14 10.12 -20.74
CA SER A 699 -21.12 9.02 -20.78
C SER A 699 -20.39 7.69 -20.61
N GLY A 700 -20.89 6.83 -19.71
CA GLY A 700 -20.31 5.53 -19.43
C GLY A 700 -21.38 4.50 -19.06
N ALA A 701 -20.96 3.29 -18.69
CA ALA A 701 -21.86 2.18 -18.37
C ALA A 701 -22.81 2.49 -17.20
N SER A 702 -22.39 3.35 -16.26
CA SER A 702 -23.19 3.71 -15.07
C SER A 702 -24.13 4.90 -15.29
N GLY A 703 -23.99 5.72 -16.35
CA GLY A 703 -24.84 6.90 -16.56
C GLY A 703 -24.19 7.99 -17.40
N LYS A 704 -24.85 9.16 -17.43
CA LYS A 704 -24.36 10.39 -18.07
C LYS A 704 -23.96 11.43 -17.04
N VAL A 705 -22.89 12.17 -17.32
CA VAL A 705 -22.41 13.28 -16.48
C VAL A 705 -22.63 14.59 -17.22
N TYR A 706 -23.27 15.54 -16.55
CA TYR A 706 -23.62 16.86 -17.07
C TYR A 706 -22.83 17.95 -16.35
N LYS A 707 -22.39 18.97 -17.09
CA LYS A 707 -21.85 20.21 -16.53
C LYS A 707 -22.98 21.22 -16.36
N VAL A 708 -23.24 21.67 -15.15
CA VAL A 708 -24.34 22.59 -14.86
C VAL A 708 -23.79 23.89 -14.26
N ALA A 709 -23.97 24.99 -14.94
CA ALA A 709 -23.65 26.33 -14.43
C ALA A 709 -24.89 26.91 -13.73
N LEU A 710 -24.76 27.20 -12.46
CA LEU A 710 -25.85 27.68 -11.59
C LEU A 710 -25.97 29.20 -11.60
N SER A 711 -27.13 29.72 -11.20
CA SER A 711 -27.41 31.16 -11.21
C SER A 711 -26.52 31.98 -10.27
N ASN A 712 -25.93 31.35 -9.26
CA ASN A 712 -24.97 31.96 -8.34
C ASN A 712 -23.52 32.00 -8.88
N GLY A 713 -23.29 31.53 -10.11
CA GLY A 713 -21.97 31.46 -10.74
C GLY A 713 -21.17 30.17 -10.44
N GLU A 714 -21.66 29.30 -9.54
CA GLU A 714 -21.01 27.99 -9.27
C GLU A 714 -21.28 27.03 -10.43
N VAL A 715 -20.30 26.16 -10.68
CA VAL A 715 -20.40 25.07 -11.67
C VAL A 715 -20.34 23.74 -10.94
N VAL A 716 -21.29 22.85 -11.22
CA VAL A 716 -21.36 21.51 -10.64
C VAL A 716 -21.36 20.44 -11.72
N ALA A 717 -20.90 19.24 -11.38
CA ALA A 717 -21.02 18.04 -12.21
C ALA A 717 -22.18 17.18 -11.70
N VAL A 718 -23.08 16.78 -12.57
CA VAL A 718 -24.28 15.99 -12.21
C VAL A 718 -24.25 14.66 -12.94
N LYS A 719 -24.05 13.57 -12.18
CA LYS A 719 -24.10 12.19 -12.68
C LYS A 719 -25.54 11.68 -12.60
N LYS A 720 -26.14 11.41 -13.76
CA LYS A 720 -27.48 10.80 -13.86
C LYS A 720 -27.30 9.33 -14.22
N LEU A 721 -27.68 8.46 -13.28
CA LEU A 721 -27.56 7.01 -13.45
C LEU A 721 -28.70 6.47 -14.33
N PHE A 722 -28.40 5.46 -15.14
CA PHE A 722 -29.41 4.73 -15.90
C PHE A 722 -30.25 3.86 -14.95
N GLY A 723 -31.56 3.87 -15.08
CA GLY A 723 -32.46 2.97 -14.34
C GLY A 723 -32.21 1.51 -14.75
N ALA A 724 -32.06 0.60 -13.78
CA ALA A 724 -32.04 -0.83 -14.08
C ALA A 724 -33.37 -1.27 -14.70
N PRO A 725 -33.40 -2.12 -15.74
CA PRO A 725 -34.65 -2.67 -16.26
C PRO A 725 -35.26 -3.55 -15.16
N ASN A 726 -36.56 -3.36 -14.91
CA ASN A 726 -37.36 -4.19 -14.03
C ASN A 726 -37.30 -5.65 -14.50
N MET A 727 -36.51 -6.48 -13.86
CA MET A 727 -36.69 -7.93 -13.87
C MET A 727 -37.41 -8.34 -12.60
N GLY A 728 -38.57 -8.96 -12.81
CA GLY A 728 -39.51 -9.35 -11.79
C GLY A 728 -38.99 -10.41 -10.83
N ASN A 729 -39.53 -10.36 -9.66
CA ASN A 729 -39.72 -11.38 -8.59
C ASN A 729 -38.73 -12.55 -8.56
N GLY A 730 -37.92 -12.58 -7.52
CA GLY A 730 -37.46 -13.82 -6.89
C GLY A 730 -36.02 -13.83 -6.44
N SER A 731 -35.86 -13.65 -5.17
CA SER A 731 -34.78 -14.08 -4.26
C SER A 731 -34.08 -12.97 -3.48
N VAL A 732 -34.16 -13.14 -2.19
CA VAL A 732 -33.56 -12.36 -1.12
C VAL A 732 -32.06 -12.59 -1.16
N ASP A 733 -31.32 -11.56 -1.64
CA ASP A 733 -29.97 -11.15 -1.22
C ASP A 733 -29.65 -9.87 -2.03
N SER A 734 -30.02 -8.72 -1.47
CA SER A 734 -29.82 -7.43 -2.12
C SER A 734 -28.38 -6.96 -1.96
N GLU A 735 -27.54 -7.20 -2.97
CA GLU A 735 -26.36 -6.34 -3.15
C GLU A 735 -26.82 -4.87 -3.25
N LYS A 736 -26.26 -4.01 -2.42
CA LYS A 736 -26.54 -2.57 -2.45
C LYS A 736 -26.23 -2.03 -3.85
N ASP A 737 -27.20 -1.32 -4.43
CA ASP A 737 -27.04 -0.60 -5.70
C ASP A 737 -25.83 0.37 -5.63
N GLY A 738 -25.05 0.46 -6.70
CA GLY A 738 -23.88 1.32 -6.78
C GLY A 738 -24.17 2.79 -6.39
N PHE A 739 -25.39 3.29 -6.62
CA PHE A 739 -25.84 4.60 -6.12
C PHE A 739 -25.82 4.67 -4.59
N GLU A 740 -26.32 3.65 -3.91
CA GLU A 740 -26.37 3.65 -2.44
C GLU A 740 -24.98 3.52 -1.84
N VAL A 741 -24.09 2.73 -2.47
CA VAL A 741 -22.70 2.58 -2.07
C VAL A 741 -21.97 3.92 -2.19
N GLU A 742 -22.12 4.63 -3.31
CA GLU A 742 -21.47 5.92 -3.55
C GLU A 742 -21.99 7.01 -2.59
N VAL A 743 -23.29 7.03 -2.33
CA VAL A 743 -23.93 7.95 -1.36
C VAL A 743 -23.53 7.67 0.08
N GLU A 744 -23.47 6.41 0.49
CA GLU A 744 -23.07 6.03 1.84
C GLU A 744 -21.60 6.34 2.11
N THR A 745 -20.76 6.13 1.10
CA THR A 745 -19.33 6.36 1.15
C THR A 745 -19.01 7.86 1.15
N LEU A 746 -19.33 8.58 0.07
CA LEU A 746 -18.97 9.99 -0.09
C LEU A 746 -19.77 10.94 0.81
N GLY A 747 -20.94 10.52 1.27
CA GLY A 747 -21.74 11.32 2.21
C GLY A 747 -21.02 11.61 3.54
N LYS A 748 -20.07 10.79 3.94
CA LYS A 748 -19.35 10.86 5.22
C LYS A 748 -17.91 11.30 5.07
N ILE A 749 -17.31 11.19 3.87
CA ILE A 749 -15.89 11.44 3.61
C ILE A 749 -15.66 12.93 3.35
N ARG A 750 -14.55 13.45 3.89
CA ARG A 750 -14.07 14.83 3.68
C ARG A 750 -12.55 14.80 3.58
N HIS A 751 -12.01 14.84 2.36
CA HIS A 751 -10.58 14.91 2.11
C HIS A 751 -10.27 15.73 0.86
N LYS A 752 -9.15 16.45 0.85
CA LYS A 752 -8.74 17.32 -0.25
C LYS A 752 -8.58 16.59 -1.59
N ASN A 753 -8.10 15.34 -1.54
CA ASN A 753 -7.85 14.49 -2.71
C ASN A 753 -8.97 13.47 -2.98
N ILE A 754 -10.18 13.72 -2.48
CA ILE A 754 -11.38 12.95 -2.79
C ILE A 754 -12.45 13.90 -3.31
N VAL A 755 -13.14 13.50 -4.40
CA VAL A 755 -14.20 14.32 -5.00
C VAL A 755 -15.35 14.55 -4.02
N ARG A 756 -15.83 15.78 -3.93
CA ARG A 756 -16.89 16.17 -3.00
C ARG A 756 -18.27 15.92 -3.60
N LEU A 757 -19.09 15.16 -2.89
CA LEU A 757 -20.52 14.99 -3.18
C LEU A 757 -21.31 16.06 -2.45
N TRP A 758 -21.98 16.95 -3.20
CA TRP A 758 -22.81 18.03 -2.64
C TRP A 758 -24.16 17.53 -2.15
N CYS A 759 -24.88 16.84 -3.01
CA CYS A 759 -26.21 16.30 -2.71
C CYS A 759 -26.56 15.16 -3.67
N CYS A 760 -27.61 14.41 -3.34
CA CYS A 760 -28.15 13.37 -4.20
C CYS A 760 -29.68 13.40 -4.20
N CYS A 761 -30.25 12.85 -5.29
CA CYS A 761 -31.68 12.65 -5.44
C CYS A 761 -31.96 11.21 -5.84
N ASN A 762 -32.80 10.54 -5.07
CA ASN A 762 -33.32 9.23 -5.42
C ASN A 762 -34.82 9.32 -5.67
N SER A 763 -35.25 9.24 -6.94
CA SER A 763 -36.62 9.22 -7.35
C SER A 763 -36.94 7.96 -8.16
N LYS A 764 -38.23 7.66 -8.38
CA LYS A 764 -38.66 6.53 -9.21
C LYS A 764 -38.16 6.61 -10.66
N ASP A 765 -37.96 7.84 -11.15
CA ASP A 765 -37.68 8.10 -12.56
C ASP A 765 -36.21 8.46 -12.81
N SER A 766 -35.43 8.80 -11.77
CA SER A 766 -34.03 9.18 -11.92
C SER A 766 -33.26 9.17 -10.59
N LYS A 767 -31.99 8.72 -10.66
CA LYS A 767 -31.00 8.78 -9.58
C LYS A 767 -29.94 9.80 -10.00
N LEU A 768 -29.78 10.87 -9.21
CA LEU A 768 -28.85 11.96 -9.48
C LEU A 768 -27.84 12.09 -8.34
N LEU A 769 -26.58 12.29 -8.70
CA LEU A 769 -25.47 12.61 -7.80
C LEU A 769 -24.86 13.94 -8.25
N VAL A 770 -24.74 14.92 -7.37
CA VAL A 770 -24.21 16.26 -7.66
C VAL A 770 -22.87 16.44 -6.98
N TYR A 771 -21.82 16.65 -7.77
CA TYR A 771 -20.43 16.77 -7.33
C TYR A 771 -19.86 18.16 -7.60
N GLU A 772 -18.73 18.46 -6.97
CA GLU A 772 -17.87 19.56 -7.41
C GLU A 772 -17.41 19.32 -8.85
N TYR A 773 -17.32 20.41 -9.63
CA TYR A 773 -16.86 20.33 -11.02
C TYR A 773 -15.34 20.43 -11.10
N MET A 774 -14.71 19.53 -11.87
CA MET A 774 -13.26 19.43 -12.06
C MET A 774 -12.90 19.92 -13.46
N PRO A 775 -12.33 21.13 -13.61
CA PRO A 775 -12.22 21.80 -14.91
C PRO A 775 -11.22 21.14 -15.90
N ASN A 776 -10.21 20.43 -15.39
CA ASN A 776 -9.24 19.73 -16.24
C ASN A 776 -9.64 18.27 -16.57
N GLY A 777 -10.87 17.84 -16.21
CA GLY A 777 -11.39 16.51 -16.53
C GLY A 777 -10.66 15.39 -15.81
N SER A 778 -10.61 14.21 -16.40
CA SER A 778 -9.88 13.07 -15.84
C SER A 778 -8.42 13.02 -16.32
N LEU A 779 -7.58 12.36 -15.54
CA LEU A 779 -6.20 12.06 -15.93
C LEU A 779 -6.14 11.26 -17.25
N ALA A 780 -7.13 10.37 -17.49
CA ALA A 780 -7.25 9.66 -18.77
C ALA A 780 -7.46 10.62 -19.93
N ASP A 781 -8.39 11.57 -19.80
CA ASP A 781 -8.67 12.57 -20.85
C ASP A 781 -7.41 13.38 -21.16
N LEU A 782 -6.66 13.76 -20.14
CA LEU A 782 -5.44 14.55 -20.32
C LEU A 782 -4.30 13.72 -20.96
N LEU A 783 -4.11 12.46 -20.54
CA LEU A 783 -3.07 11.56 -21.10
C LEU A 783 -3.28 11.25 -22.58
N HIS A 784 -4.55 11.16 -23.02
CA HIS A 784 -4.91 10.80 -24.39
C HIS A 784 -5.29 11.99 -25.28
N SER A 785 -5.21 13.21 -24.77
CA SER A 785 -5.51 14.45 -25.50
C SER A 785 -4.26 15.09 -26.12
N SER A 786 -4.50 16.09 -27.00
CA SER A 786 -3.43 16.97 -27.51
C SER A 786 -2.74 17.78 -26.40
N LYS A 787 -3.34 17.87 -25.21
CA LYS A 787 -2.82 18.58 -24.03
C LYS A 787 -1.87 17.76 -23.18
N LYS A 788 -1.50 16.54 -23.57
CA LYS A 788 -0.56 15.66 -22.81
C LYS A 788 0.80 16.33 -22.52
N GLY A 789 1.19 17.34 -23.31
CA GLY A 789 2.41 18.13 -23.06
C GLY A 789 2.37 19.00 -21.80
N LEU A 790 1.18 19.22 -21.21
CA LEU A 790 1.03 19.90 -19.92
C LEU A 790 1.39 19.02 -18.71
N LEU A 791 1.56 17.71 -18.93
CA LEU A 791 1.99 16.75 -17.92
C LEU A 791 3.51 16.61 -17.93
N ASP A 792 4.21 17.62 -17.46
CA ASP A 792 5.63 17.52 -17.15
C ASP A 792 5.87 16.58 -15.95
N TRP A 793 7.12 16.23 -15.67
CA TRP A 793 7.44 15.29 -14.61
C TRP A 793 7.03 15.78 -13.20
N PRO A 794 7.22 17.04 -12.81
CA PRO A 794 6.69 17.59 -11.56
C PRO A 794 5.18 17.47 -11.42
N THR A 795 4.42 17.75 -12.48
CA THR A 795 2.95 17.63 -12.49
C THR A 795 2.51 16.17 -12.35
N ARG A 796 3.18 15.23 -13.03
CA ARG A 796 2.91 13.78 -12.88
C ARG A 796 3.17 13.31 -11.45
N TYR A 797 4.26 13.76 -10.87
CA TYR A 797 4.63 13.44 -9.49
C TYR A 797 3.62 13.99 -8.49
N LYS A 798 3.18 15.25 -8.65
CA LYS A 798 2.12 15.86 -7.85
C LYS A 798 0.82 15.05 -7.92
N ILE A 799 0.36 14.71 -9.13
CA ILE A 799 -0.85 13.91 -9.34
C ILE A 799 -0.75 12.55 -8.65
N ALA A 800 0.40 11.89 -8.73
CA ALA A 800 0.62 10.59 -8.10
C ALA A 800 0.56 10.67 -6.57
N ILE A 801 1.19 11.70 -5.98
CA ILE A 801 1.13 11.93 -4.53
C ILE A 801 -0.29 12.25 -4.08
N ASP A 802 -0.97 13.17 -4.75
CA ASP A 802 -2.33 13.56 -4.41
C ASP A 802 -3.30 12.36 -4.44
N ALA A 803 -3.18 11.50 -5.46
CA ALA A 803 -3.98 10.28 -5.55
C ALA A 803 -3.64 9.29 -4.42
N ALA A 804 -2.35 9.11 -4.11
CA ALA A 804 -1.89 8.26 -3.02
C ALA A 804 -2.37 8.76 -1.64
N GLU A 805 -2.35 10.07 -1.38
CA GLU A 805 -2.89 10.68 -0.16
C GLU A 805 -4.40 10.43 -0.02
N GLY A 806 -5.17 10.58 -1.12
CA GLY A 806 -6.59 10.26 -1.12
C GLY A 806 -6.87 8.79 -0.79
N LEU A 807 -6.12 7.86 -1.36
CA LEU A 807 -6.24 6.43 -1.09
C LEU A 807 -5.77 6.06 0.33
N SER A 808 -4.68 6.66 0.80
CA SER A 808 -4.19 6.46 2.16
C SER A 808 -5.23 6.88 3.20
N TYR A 809 -5.88 8.05 2.99
CA TYR A 809 -6.98 8.50 3.84
C TYR A 809 -8.14 7.49 3.90
N LEU A 810 -8.55 6.92 2.76
CA LEU A 810 -9.60 5.91 2.72
C LEU A 810 -9.23 4.65 3.52
N HIS A 811 -7.99 4.21 3.40
CA HIS A 811 -7.54 2.95 3.97
C HIS A 811 -7.18 3.05 5.46
N HIS A 812 -6.70 4.22 5.91
CA HIS A 812 -6.08 4.36 7.24
C HIS A 812 -6.79 5.35 8.15
N ASP A 813 -7.43 6.40 7.61
CA ASP A 813 -8.04 7.46 8.41
C ASP A 813 -9.56 7.33 8.49
N CYS A 814 -10.18 6.61 7.58
CA CYS A 814 -11.61 6.30 7.65
C CYS A 814 -11.89 5.20 8.67
N VAL A 815 -12.91 5.40 9.51
CA VAL A 815 -13.40 4.39 10.45
C VAL A 815 -14.88 4.16 10.18
N PRO A 816 -15.23 2.96 9.68
CA PRO A 816 -14.37 1.86 9.24
C PRO A 816 -13.58 2.17 7.96
N PRO A 817 -12.46 1.48 7.69
CA PRO A 817 -11.68 1.65 6.47
C PRO A 817 -12.49 1.40 5.20
N ILE A 818 -12.13 2.10 4.13
CA ILE A 818 -12.84 2.04 2.85
C ILE A 818 -11.85 1.65 1.75
N VAL A 819 -12.16 0.63 0.98
CA VAL A 819 -11.39 0.19 -0.19
C VAL A 819 -12.11 0.65 -1.45
N HIS A 820 -11.44 1.40 -2.30
CA HIS A 820 -12.03 2.01 -3.51
C HIS A 820 -12.41 1.00 -4.59
N ARG A 821 -11.59 0.01 -4.85
CA ARG A 821 -11.74 -1.12 -5.78
C ARG A 821 -11.81 -0.80 -7.29
N ASP A 822 -11.76 0.46 -7.70
CA ASP A 822 -11.72 0.85 -9.12
C ASP A 822 -10.79 2.05 -9.36
N VAL A 823 -9.52 1.93 -8.96
CA VAL A 823 -8.50 2.98 -9.17
C VAL A 823 -7.96 2.89 -10.59
N LYS A 824 -8.28 3.89 -11.41
CA LYS A 824 -7.84 4.00 -12.81
C LYS A 824 -7.73 5.48 -13.21
N SER A 825 -7.03 5.76 -14.29
CA SER A 825 -6.78 7.15 -14.74
C SER A 825 -8.06 7.94 -15.05
N SER A 826 -9.15 7.30 -15.47
CA SER A 826 -10.44 7.96 -15.68
C SER A 826 -11.18 8.31 -14.38
N ASN A 827 -10.81 7.71 -13.25
CA ASN A 827 -11.37 7.97 -11.92
C ASN A 827 -10.46 8.88 -11.07
N ILE A 828 -9.39 9.42 -11.65
CA ILE A 828 -8.57 10.49 -11.07
C ILE A 828 -8.93 11.78 -11.80
N LEU A 829 -9.64 12.68 -11.12
CA LEU A 829 -10.07 13.96 -11.67
C LEU A 829 -9.09 15.06 -11.28
N LEU A 830 -8.96 16.08 -12.14
CA LEU A 830 -7.96 17.14 -11.99
C LEU A 830 -8.64 18.49 -11.82
N ASP A 831 -8.28 19.22 -10.79
CA ASP A 831 -8.73 20.61 -10.56
C ASP A 831 -7.98 21.60 -11.48
N ASP A 832 -8.22 22.88 -11.30
CA ASP A 832 -7.64 23.96 -12.13
C ASP A 832 -6.12 24.11 -11.95
N GLU A 833 -5.55 23.65 -10.82
CA GLU A 833 -4.11 23.63 -10.51
C GLU A 833 -3.44 22.26 -10.75
N PHE A 834 -4.11 21.33 -11.46
CA PHE A 834 -3.71 19.93 -11.61
C PHE A 834 -3.56 19.16 -10.29
N GLY A 835 -4.27 19.57 -9.24
CA GLY A 835 -4.44 18.76 -8.03
C GLY A 835 -5.34 17.57 -8.32
N ALA A 836 -4.96 16.37 -7.85
CA ALA A 836 -5.71 15.17 -8.16
C ALA A 836 -6.72 14.83 -7.06
N LYS A 837 -7.93 14.39 -7.50
CA LYS A 837 -8.96 13.87 -6.62
C LYS A 837 -9.48 12.52 -7.11
N VAL A 838 -9.57 11.56 -6.19
CA VAL A 838 -10.14 10.23 -6.46
C VAL A 838 -11.67 10.34 -6.54
N ALA A 839 -12.26 9.73 -7.56
CA ALA A 839 -13.68 9.80 -7.89
C ALA A 839 -14.26 8.42 -8.24
N ASP A 840 -15.58 8.33 -8.37
CA ASP A 840 -16.37 7.14 -8.74
C ASP A 840 -16.30 5.98 -7.73
N PHE A 841 -17.02 6.16 -6.62
CA PHE A 841 -17.10 5.21 -5.50
C PHE A 841 -18.22 4.17 -5.64
N GLY A 842 -18.81 4.01 -6.82
CA GLY A 842 -19.95 3.11 -7.05
C GLY A 842 -19.68 1.63 -6.74
N VAL A 843 -18.42 1.24 -6.63
CA VAL A 843 -17.98 -0.14 -6.28
C VAL A 843 -17.14 -0.19 -5.01
N ALA A 844 -17.02 0.91 -4.28
CA ALA A 844 -16.24 0.99 -3.05
C ALA A 844 -16.81 0.06 -1.96
N LYS A 845 -15.95 -0.45 -1.08
CA LYS A 845 -16.36 -1.32 0.03
C LYS A 845 -15.90 -0.76 1.37
N ILE A 846 -16.86 -0.60 2.27
CA ILE A 846 -16.62 -0.25 3.68
C ILE A 846 -16.26 -1.54 4.42
N VAL A 847 -15.08 -1.59 5.04
CA VAL A 847 -14.58 -2.76 5.77
C VAL A 847 -15.03 -2.66 7.23
N ASN A 848 -16.21 -3.21 7.56
CA ASN A 848 -16.71 -3.22 8.93
C ASN A 848 -15.93 -4.26 9.76
N GLY A 849 -15.19 -3.79 10.75
CA GLY A 849 -14.64 -4.64 11.81
C GLY A 849 -15.75 -5.04 12.80
N ALA A 850 -15.89 -6.33 13.02
CA ALA A 850 -16.73 -7.05 13.99
C ALA A 850 -18.20 -7.32 13.61
N ASN A 851 -18.52 -8.63 13.58
CA ASN A 851 -19.83 -9.26 13.55
C ASN A 851 -20.64 -9.21 12.24
N GLN A 852 -20.06 -9.74 11.16
CA GLN A 852 -20.83 -10.65 10.29
C GLN A 852 -19.81 -11.60 9.65
N GLY A 853 -20.09 -12.92 9.75
CA GLY A 853 -19.24 -13.97 9.23
C GLY A 853 -18.85 -13.69 7.79
N ALA A 854 -17.69 -14.15 7.44
CA ALA A 854 -17.03 -14.00 6.15
C ALA A 854 -17.97 -13.97 4.94
N GLN A 855 -18.60 -12.84 4.68
CA GLN A 855 -19.08 -12.55 3.34
C GLN A 855 -17.86 -12.15 2.53
N SER A 856 -17.46 -13.13 1.76
CA SER A 856 -16.34 -13.17 0.88
C SER A 856 -16.08 -11.82 0.21
N MET A 857 -14.82 -11.41 0.16
CA MET A 857 -14.29 -10.45 -0.82
C MET A 857 -14.41 -11.03 -2.24
N SER A 858 -15.48 -11.74 -2.57
CA SER A 858 -15.61 -12.61 -3.73
C SER A 858 -16.25 -11.95 -4.94
N VAL A 859 -16.44 -10.63 -4.94
CA VAL A 859 -16.83 -9.91 -6.15
C VAL A 859 -15.66 -9.01 -6.53
N ILE A 860 -14.97 -9.39 -7.58
CA ILE A 860 -14.03 -8.52 -8.26
C ILE A 860 -14.84 -7.41 -8.90
N ALA A 861 -14.73 -6.22 -8.35
CA ALA A 861 -15.22 -5.01 -8.95
C ALA A 861 -14.01 -4.18 -9.36
N GLY A 862 -14.04 -3.67 -10.56
CA GLY A 862 -13.00 -2.82 -11.11
C GLY A 862 -12.94 -2.92 -12.63
N SER A 863 -12.26 -1.98 -13.26
CA SER A 863 -12.12 -1.95 -14.72
C SER A 863 -10.99 -2.87 -15.17
N TYR A 864 -11.26 -3.72 -16.17
CA TYR A 864 -10.26 -4.59 -16.81
C TYR A 864 -9.00 -3.78 -17.17
N GLY A 865 -7.81 -4.30 -16.83
CA GLY A 865 -6.53 -3.62 -17.04
C GLY A 865 -6.03 -2.76 -15.87
N TYR A 866 -6.88 -2.51 -14.85
CA TYR A 866 -6.52 -1.75 -13.63
C TYR A 866 -6.72 -2.56 -12.36
N ILE A 867 -7.15 -3.81 -12.48
CA ILE A 867 -7.30 -4.72 -11.35
C ILE A 867 -5.90 -5.19 -10.95
N ALA A 868 -5.54 -5.01 -9.69
CA ALA A 868 -4.24 -5.43 -9.17
C ALA A 868 -4.03 -6.94 -9.39
N PRO A 869 -2.81 -7.37 -9.73
CA PRO A 869 -2.47 -8.79 -9.77
C PRO A 869 -2.87 -9.49 -8.47
N GLY A 870 -3.50 -10.66 -8.55
CA GLY A 870 -3.98 -11.41 -7.38
C GLY A 870 -5.46 -11.19 -7.01
N THR A 871 -6.17 -10.25 -7.64
CA THR A 871 -7.62 -10.09 -7.43
C THR A 871 -8.40 -11.12 -8.25
N LYS A 872 -9.22 -11.97 -7.60
CA LYS A 872 -9.97 -13.05 -8.28
C LYS A 872 -11.02 -12.51 -9.25
N LEU A 873 -10.90 -12.84 -10.53
CA LEU A 873 -11.98 -12.80 -11.49
C LEU A 873 -12.89 -14.04 -11.27
N LYS A 874 -14.16 -13.85 -10.89
CA LYS A 874 -15.17 -14.86 -11.12
C LYS A 874 -15.85 -14.58 -12.46
N PRO A 875 -16.16 -15.61 -13.25
CA PRO A 875 -16.84 -15.48 -14.54
C PRO A 875 -18.23 -14.90 -14.41
#